data_16375ec6764beb6df4b0bbe74191c30c
#
_entry.id   16375ec6764beb6df4b0bbe74191c30c
#
_cell.length_a   1.000
_cell.length_b   1.000
_cell.length_c   1.000
_cell.angle_alpha   90.00
_cell.angle_beta   90.00
_cell.angle_gamma   90.00
#
_symmetry.space_group_name_H-M   'P 1'
#
loop_
_entity.id
_entity.type
_entity.pdbx_description
1 polymer ?
#
loop_
_entity_poly.entity_id
_entity_poly.type
_entity_poly.pdbx_seq_one_letter_code
_entity_poly.pdbx_strand_id
1 'polypeptide(L)'
;MKALVFALLVLAGPAFAQDAELIAVLKSETPVQAKADACRELARVGTKEAVPALAALLADERLSHMARYALEPIDDPAVDAALRAALLTLRGRSLVGVISSIGVRKDRQAIAPLAALIADSDPDVAQAAARALGSLGPAAEPILTKALSAVPAANRPAVCEGLFRCAEALPRASATALYDRLRVRKDLPEPIRLAALWSAIRSRGSACAPLLIQTLRTGSPVAAAGALHASAEIPGVELTRTLSRELARVSPPVRLLLVQALGDRRDPYAAPALVSIARKGSTELRVAALRSLTQIGSPSALATLVESAKDRDPKVTDAARAGLAGWPGPAADQAVLGLLRDRDPAIRAAIADIAVQRRETAAVPFLLKEAADADARVAGAGFRALGELAGPGEIGAMADALRTTSDVAQAEAAIAAVCTRQPNPSACADKLISRLAGAQGASKLALLRLLGVTAGPRALAAVREALADPDEPVRQTAFRALCEWPTPDALPDLARIARTATDATSRILALRGELRLIPMQTVPDDRKIAQIGEVLPLVERKEEKRLVLAVLSNLPRAEALALLSPYLTDGQVAEEAALAAVAIGEKIVGGHPAEVAEAMLLARTSDGQLAERIRRLQARVPTGAVENGFTPIFNGKDLSGWDGKPGWWTVEDGAITAQSTPQKPCPQPNYLIWRGGRPGDFELRAEFKLSPEANSGIQIRSEERPDWDTFGYQADMTGDGALVGFVYHHSRGLIAGRGERVVIAADGAKTVEAIGDPAKLLEHFRPNDWNTYRVICRGPEITLMVNGALMSRITDLQADEKARQGIIALQMHPGPPMKVQFRNIRIKELKP
;
A
#
# COMPACT_ATOMS: atom_id res chain seq x y z
N MET A 1 -33.80 -58.96 7.20
CA MET A 1 -32.40 -59.29 6.82
C MET A 1 -32.08 -59.17 5.32
N LYS A 2 -33.01 -59.26 4.38
CA LYS A 2 -32.76 -59.14 2.93
C LYS A 2 -32.63 -57.67 2.44
N ALA A 3 -33.16 -56.69 3.16
CA ALA A 3 -33.09 -55.28 2.80
C ALA A 3 -31.78 -54.60 3.26
N LEU A 4 -31.08 -55.12 4.27
CA LEU A 4 -29.80 -54.58 4.78
C LEU A 4 -28.60 -55.02 3.91
N VAL A 5 -28.69 -56.15 3.22
CA VAL A 5 -27.64 -56.67 2.34
C VAL A 5 -27.65 -55.92 0.98
N PHE A 6 -28.83 -55.42 0.55
CA PHE A 6 -28.94 -54.64 -0.71
C PHE A 6 -28.46 -53.16 -0.55
N ALA A 7 -28.56 -52.61 0.66
CA ALA A 7 -28.08 -51.26 0.91
C ALA A 7 -26.54 -51.21 1.06
N LEU A 8 -25.86 -52.27 1.46
CA LEU A 8 -24.40 -52.34 1.50
C LEU A 8 -23.74 -52.59 0.12
N LEU A 9 -24.48 -53.20 -0.82
CA LEU A 9 -24.01 -53.42 -2.20
C LEU A 9 -24.13 -52.18 -3.09
N VAL A 10 -25.01 -51.23 -2.77
CA VAL A 10 -25.20 -49.97 -3.53
C VAL A 10 -24.21 -48.88 -3.12
N LEU A 11 -23.61 -48.93 -1.91
CA LEU A 11 -22.62 -47.98 -1.46
C LEU A 11 -21.16 -48.33 -1.83
N ALA A 12 -20.90 -49.57 -2.29
CA ALA A 12 -19.57 -50.00 -2.73
C ALA A 12 -19.36 -49.84 -4.26
N GLY A 13 -20.39 -49.57 -5.02
CA GLY A 13 -20.35 -49.56 -6.49
C GLY A 13 -19.52 -48.49 -7.18
N PRO A 14 -19.52 -47.24 -6.73
CA PRO A 14 -18.78 -46.19 -7.47
C PRO A 14 -17.26 -46.22 -7.24
N ALA A 15 -16.76 -46.67 -6.09
CA ALA A 15 -15.33 -46.75 -5.82
C ALA A 15 -14.62 -47.84 -6.61
N PHE A 16 -15.24 -49.03 -6.76
CA PHE A 16 -14.69 -50.15 -7.58
C PHE A 16 -14.66 -49.85 -9.07
N ALA A 17 -15.61 -49.08 -9.60
CA ALA A 17 -15.63 -48.69 -11.01
C ALA A 17 -14.50 -47.70 -11.31
N GLN A 18 -14.26 -46.74 -10.41
CA GLN A 18 -13.22 -45.73 -10.54
C GLN A 18 -11.81 -46.32 -10.41
N ASP A 19 -11.61 -47.26 -9.48
CA ASP A 19 -10.34 -48.00 -9.30
C ASP A 19 -9.98 -48.78 -10.58
N ALA A 20 -10.94 -49.48 -11.22
CA ALA A 20 -10.71 -50.22 -12.44
C ALA A 20 -10.30 -49.35 -13.64
N GLU A 21 -10.87 -48.17 -13.77
CA GLU A 21 -10.51 -47.18 -14.82
C GLU A 21 -9.08 -46.67 -14.63
N LEU A 22 -8.73 -46.30 -13.38
CA LEU A 22 -7.37 -45.83 -13.06
C LEU A 22 -6.33 -46.94 -13.26
N ILE A 23 -6.63 -48.18 -12.89
CA ILE A 23 -5.78 -49.36 -13.16
C ILE A 23 -5.57 -49.56 -14.66
N ALA A 24 -6.62 -49.39 -15.47
CA ALA A 24 -6.51 -49.48 -16.92
C ALA A 24 -5.55 -48.41 -17.51
N VAL A 25 -5.60 -47.19 -16.98
CA VAL A 25 -4.65 -46.10 -17.33
C VAL A 25 -3.22 -46.51 -17.01
N LEU A 26 -2.95 -47.07 -15.81
CA LEU A 26 -1.59 -47.50 -15.43
C LEU A 26 -1.03 -48.58 -16.36
N LYS A 27 -1.88 -49.47 -16.88
CA LYS A 27 -1.51 -50.58 -17.78
C LYS A 27 -1.42 -50.21 -19.26
N SER A 28 -1.94 -49.06 -19.64
CA SER A 28 -1.98 -48.58 -21.02
C SER A 28 -0.70 -47.88 -21.46
N GLU A 29 -0.59 -47.56 -22.76
CA GLU A 29 0.53 -46.78 -23.35
C GLU A 29 0.32 -45.24 -23.22
N THR A 30 -0.43 -44.79 -22.23
CA THR A 30 -0.68 -43.38 -21.98
C THR A 30 0.61 -42.65 -21.57
N PRO A 31 0.67 -41.29 -21.74
CA PRO A 31 1.81 -40.48 -21.30
C PRO A 31 2.09 -40.62 -19.79
N VAL A 32 3.35 -40.51 -19.42
CA VAL A 32 3.82 -40.61 -18.01
C VAL A 32 3.01 -39.71 -17.07
N GLN A 33 2.65 -38.51 -17.53
CA GLN A 33 1.84 -37.59 -16.72
C GLN A 33 0.46 -38.16 -16.37
N ALA A 34 -0.21 -38.81 -17.33
CA ALA A 34 -1.51 -39.45 -17.10
C ALA A 34 -1.40 -40.62 -16.10
N LYS A 35 -0.32 -41.42 -16.16
CA LYS A 35 -0.06 -42.48 -15.17
C LYS A 35 0.26 -41.90 -13.79
N ALA A 36 1.00 -40.79 -13.72
CA ALA A 36 1.28 -40.11 -12.46
C ALA A 36 0.01 -39.51 -11.81
N ASP A 37 -0.91 -38.95 -12.62
CA ASP A 37 -2.20 -38.46 -12.17
C ASP A 37 -3.10 -39.62 -11.68
N ALA A 38 -3.11 -40.74 -12.38
CA ALA A 38 -3.81 -41.97 -11.95
C ALA A 38 -3.25 -42.49 -10.60
N CYS A 39 -1.94 -42.50 -10.41
CA CYS A 39 -1.33 -42.82 -9.09
C CYS A 39 -1.79 -41.86 -7.99
N ARG A 40 -1.88 -40.57 -8.30
CA ARG A 40 -2.34 -39.56 -7.31
C ARG A 40 -3.78 -39.82 -6.87
N GLU A 41 -4.65 -40.16 -7.82
CA GLU A 41 -6.05 -40.52 -7.50
C GLU A 41 -6.13 -41.84 -6.75
N LEU A 42 -5.35 -42.85 -7.13
CA LEU A 42 -5.30 -44.13 -6.42
C LEU A 42 -4.75 -44.00 -4.99
N ALA A 43 -4.01 -42.98 -4.67
CA ALA A 43 -3.64 -42.66 -3.28
C ALA A 43 -4.86 -42.32 -2.40
N ARG A 44 -5.95 -41.87 -3.02
CA ARG A 44 -7.20 -41.45 -2.33
C ARG A 44 -8.25 -42.54 -2.31
N VAL A 45 -8.39 -43.26 -3.45
CA VAL A 45 -9.50 -44.19 -3.67
C VAL A 45 -9.05 -45.64 -3.94
N GLY A 46 -7.75 -45.86 -4.09
CA GLY A 46 -7.21 -47.15 -4.47
C GLY A 46 -7.49 -48.25 -3.45
N THR A 47 -7.81 -49.42 -3.96
CA THR A 47 -8.04 -50.65 -3.22
C THR A 47 -6.91 -51.67 -3.46
N LYS A 48 -6.97 -52.81 -2.82
CA LYS A 48 -6.02 -53.91 -3.05
C LYS A 48 -5.93 -54.33 -4.53
N GLU A 49 -6.96 -54.11 -5.36
CA GLU A 49 -7.00 -54.45 -6.77
C GLU A 49 -6.00 -53.59 -7.59
N ALA A 50 -5.66 -52.36 -7.11
CA ALA A 50 -4.66 -51.51 -7.74
C ALA A 50 -3.21 -51.96 -7.44
N VAL A 51 -2.99 -52.75 -6.40
CA VAL A 51 -1.65 -53.11 -5.92
C VAL A 51 -0.77 -53.74 -7.00
N PRO A 52 -1.22 -54.73 -7.80
CA PRO A 52 -0.38 -55.33 -8.83
C PRO A 52 0.06 -54.33 -9.93
N ALA A 53 -0.84 -53.41 -10.33
CA ALA A 53 -0.54 -52.42 -11.36
C ALA A 53 0.43 -51.35 -10.84
N LEU A 54 0.26 -50.89 -9.59
CA LEU A 54 1.15 -49.94 -8.92
C LEU A 54 2.53 -50.59 -8.65
N ALA A 55 2.57 -51.85 -8.20
CA ALA A 55 3.80 -52.57 -7.94
C ALA A 55 4.67 -52.76 -9.22
N ALA A 56 4.04 -52.93 -10.37
CA ALA A 56 4.75 -53.00 -11.66
C ALA A 56 5.52 -51.69 -11.99
N LEU A 57 5.02 -50.53 -11.48
CA LEU A 57 5.64 -49.23 -11.71
C LEU A 57 6.79 -48.93 -10.72
N LEU A 58 7.03 -49.76 -9.71
CA LEU A 58 8.11 -49.54 -8.74
C LEU A 58 9.50 -49.57 -9.37
N ALA A 59 9.67 -50.26 -10.50
CA ALA A 59 10.90 -50.32 -11.28
C ALA A 59 11.05 -49.16 -12.29
N ASP A 60 10.03 -48.42 -12.57
CA ASP A 60 10.06 -47.28 -13.49
C ASP A 60 10.64 -46.06 -12.78
N GLU A 61 11.79 -45.58 -13.23
CA GLU A 61 12.52 -44.46 -12.59
C GLU A 61 11.66 -43.16 -12.52
N ARG A 62 10.74 -42.97 -13.45
CA ARG A 62 9.91 -41.78 -13.58
C ARG A 62 8.61 -41.86 -12.74
N LEU A 63 8.12 -43.08 -12.53
CA LEU A 63 6.82 -43.33 -11.86
C LEU A 63 6.95 -44.00 -10.50
N SER A 64 8.11 -44.55 -10.14
CA SER A 64 8.35 -45.25 -8.87
C SER A 64 7.92 -44.47 -7.66
N HIS A 65 8.20 -43.14 -7.66
CA HIS A 65 7.78 -42.28 -6.55
C HIS A 65 6.23 -42.19 -6.46
N MET A 66 5.57 -42.01 -7.60
CA MET A 66 4.11 -41.90 -7.65
C MET A 66 3.42 -43.22 -7.31
N ALA A 67 4.01 -44.33 -7.76
CA ALA A 67 3.51 -45.66 -7.40
C ALA A 67 3.58 -45.89 -5.88
N ARG A 68 4.71 -45.56 -5.26
CA ARG A 68 4.88 -45.67 -3.79
C ARG A 68 3.90 -44.76 -3.05
N TYR A 69 3.77 -43.48 -3.50
CA TYR A 69 2.80 -42.55 -2.95
C TYR A 69 1.36 -43.07 -2.97
N ALA A 70 1.01 -43.83 -4.04
CA ALA A 70 -0.31 -44.48 -4.14
C ALA A 70 -0.42 -45.73 -3.26
N LEU A 71 0.66 -46.51 -3.13
CA LEU A 71 0.66 -47.76 -2.35
C LEU A 71 0.63 -47.49 -0.83
N GLU A 72 1.34 -46.45 -0.35
CA GLU A 72 1.50 -46.19 1.09
C GLU A 72 0.20 -46.06 1.88
N PRO A 73 -0.87 -45.38 1.41
CA PRO A 73 -2.12 -45.24 2.12
C PRO A 73 -3.08 -46.42 1.98
N ILE A 74 -2.87 -47.32 1.02
CA ILE A 74 -3.75 -48.51 0.84
C ILE A 74 -3.57 -49.45 2.04
N ASP A 75 -4.59 -49.58 2.88
CA ASP A 75 -4.60 -50.44 4.04
C ASP A 75 -4.93 -51.87 3.69
N ASP A 76 -3.99 -52.57 3.01
CA ASP A 76 -4.09 -53.98 2.64
C ASP A 76 -2.73 -54.64 2.75
N PRO A 77 -2.61 -55.89 3.34
CA PRO A 77 -1.37 -56.63 3.41
C PRO A 77 -0.70 -56.98 2.04
N ALA A 78 -1.47 -56.95 0.95
CA ALA A 78 -0.92 -57.14 -0.38
C ALA A 78 0.13 -56.07 -0.76
N VAL A 79 -0.07 -54.82 -0.27
CA VAL A 79 0.92 -53.73 -0.44
C VAL A 79 2.25 -54.10 0.20
N ASP A 80 2.22 -54.53 1.46
CA ASP A 80 3.43 -54.90 2.17
C ASP A 80 4.13 -56.09 1.53
N ALA A 81 3.38 -57.09 1.03
CA ALA A 81 3.92 -58.20 0.27
C ALA A 81 4.56 -57.73 -1.06
N ALA A 82 3.94 -56.81 -1.78
CA ALA A 82 4.47 -56.27 -3.02
C ALA A 82 5.77 -55.45 -2.78
N LEU A 83 5.78 -54.63 -1.77
CA LEU A 83 6.99 -53.85 -1.39
C LEU A 83 8.11 -54.75 -0.93
N ARG A 84 7.86 -55.84 -0.17
CA ARG A 84 8.88 -56.84 0.19
C ARG A 84 9.42 -57.59 -1.03
N ALA A 85 8.54 -57.97 -1.97
CA ALA A 85 9.00 -58.59 -3.23
C ALA A 85 9.93 -57.65 -4.03
N ALA A 86 9.61 -56.35 -4.07
CA ALA A 86 10.42 -55.36 -4.74
C ALA A 86 11.83 -55.20 -4.14
N LEU A 87 12.04 -55.48 -2.85
CA LEU A 87 13.38 -55.48 -2.22
C LEU A 87 14.37 -56.44 -2.91
N LEU A 88 13.89 -57.52 -3.52
CA LEU A 88 14.73 -58.52 -4.15
C LEU A 88 15.16 -58.16 -5.58
N THR A 89 14.38 -57.36 -6.24
CA THR A 89 14.53 -57.07 -7.69
C THR A 89 15.07 -55.69 -8.00
N LEU A 90 14.80 -54.71 -7.14
CA LEU A 90 15.21 -53.32 -7.37
C LEU A 90 16.65 -53.05 -6.91
N ARG A 91 17.22 -51.96 -7.43
CA ARG A 91 18.57 -51.46 -7.07
C ARG A 91 18.54 -49.93 -6.98
N GLY A 92 19.59 -49.35 -6.33
CA GLY A 92 19.82 -47.89 -6.27
C GLY A 92 18.59 -47.11 -5.77
N ARG A 93 18.30 -45.98 -6.42
CA ARG A 93 17.28 -45.01 -5.97
C ARG A 93 15.85 -45.58 -5.83
N SER A 94 15.44 -46.47 -6.73
CA SER A 94 14.13 -47.13 -6.63
C SER A 94 14.06 -48.06 -5.43
N LEU A 95 15.12 -48.78 -5.11
CA LEU A 95 15.23 -49.63 -3.91
C LEU A 95 15.18 -48.80 -2.64
N VAL A 96 15.96 -47.69 -2.56
CA VAL A 96 15.91 -46.74 -1.43
C VAL A 96 14.47 -46.23 -1.19
N GLY A 97 13.75 -45.92 -2.26
CA GLY A 97 12.38 -45.52 -2.18
C GLY A 97 11.46 -46.58 -1.55
N VAL A 98 11.54 -47.81 -2.04
CA VAL A 98 10.74 -48.94 -1.51
C VAL A 98 11.07 -49.22 -0.05
N ILE A 99 12.35 -49.20 0.33
CA ILE A 99 12.78 -49.34 1.72
C ILE A 99 12.13 -48.28 2.60
N SER A 100 12.09 -47.04 2.12
CA SER A 100 11.45 -45.91 2.85
C SER A 100 9.96 -46.15 3.04
N SER A 101 9.22 -46.56 1.99
CA SER A 101 7.79 -46.88 2.06
C SER A 101 7.47 -48.03 3.02
N ILE A 102 8.34 -49.05 3.08
CA ILE A 102 8.25 -50.13 4.09
C ILE A 102 8.37 -49.57 5.52
N GLY A 103 9.31 -48.64 5.73
CA GLY A 103 9.46 -47.96 7.01
C GLY A 103 8.24 -47.11 7.39
N VAL A 104 7.63 -46.41 6.46
CA VAL A 104 6.38 -45.64 6.63
C VAL A 104 5.22 -46.54 7.03
N ARG A 105 5.05 -47.69 6.32
CA ARG A 105 3.98 -48.66 6.59
C ARG A 105 4.23 -49.53 7.84
N LYS A 106 5.44 -49.45 8.41
CA LYS A 106 5.85 -50.21 9.61
C LYS A 106 5.67 -51.72 9.46
N ASP A 107 5.97 -52.26 8.28
CA ASP A 107 5.85 -53.70 7.98
C ASP A 107 6.92 -54.51 8.71
N ARG A 108 6.56 -55.14 9.83
CA ARG A 108 7.45 -55.94 10.69
C ARG A 108 7.97 -57.21 10.02
N GLN A 109 7.29 -57.73 8.99
CA GLN A 109 7.78 -58.90 8.24
C GLN A 109 9.01 -58.56 7.37
N ALA A 110 9.25 -57.28 7.11
CA ALA A 110 10.43 -56.79 6.38
C ALA A 110 11.70 -56.70 7.22
N ILE A 111 11.67 -57.00 8.55
CA ILE A 111 12.84 -56.89 9.43
C ILE A 111 14.04 -57.69 8.88
N ALA A 112 13.84 -58.98 8.53
CA ALA A 112 14.90 -59.85 8.07
C ALA A 112 15.47 -59.42 6.70
N PRO A 113 14.68 -59.16 5.65
CA PRO A 113 15.19 -58.69 4.39
C PRO A 113 15.84 -57.29 4.52
N LEU A 114 15.36 -56.35 5.31
CA LEU A 114 16.00 -55.06 5.55
C LEU A 114 17.31 -55.21 6.32
N ALA A 115 17.42 -56.16 7.24
CA ALA A 115 18.62 -56.43 7.98
C ALA A 115 19.76 -56.88 7.04
N ALA A 116 19.46 -57.65 6.00
CA ALA A 116 20.46 -58.02 4.97
C ALA A 116 20.98 -56.82 4.17
N LEU A 117 20.12 -55.82 3.91
CA LEU A 117 20.45 -54.59 3.16
C LEU A 117 21.27 -53.57 3.97
N ILE A 118 21.46 -53.72 5.29
CA ILE A 118 22.37 -52.85 6.07
C ILE A 118 23.83 -52.97 5.58
N ALA A 119 24.19 -54.13 5.05
CA ALA A 119 25.51 -54.39 4.52
C ALA A 119 25.61 -54.21 2.99
N ASP A 120 24.63 -53.61 2.33
CA ASP A 120 24.65 -53.36 0.90
C ASP A 120 25.83 -52.49 0.50
N SER A 121 26.36 -52.76 -0.70
CA SER A 121 27.48 -52.02 -1.25
C SER A 121 27.12 -50.56 -1.63
N ASP A 122 25.84 -50.27 -1.87
CA ASP A 122 25.33 -48.94 -2.07
C ASP A 122 25.05 -48.29 -0.69
N PRO A 123 25.81 -47.22 -0.31
CA PRO A 123 25.64 -46.56 0.98
C PRO A 123 24.22 -46.01 1.19
N ASP A 124 23.54 -45.55 0.14
CA ASP A 124 22.18 -44.99 0.24
C ASP A 124 21.17 -46.10 0.58
N VAL A 125 21.33 -47.30 0.00
CA VAL A 125 20.52 -48.46 0.32
C VAL A 125 20.77 -48.91 1.76
N ALA A 126 22.02 -49.03 2.17
CA ALA A 126 22.39 -49.44 3.53
C ALA A 126 21.85 -48.46 4.58
N GLN A 127 21.97 -47.19 4.34
CA GLN A 127 21.44 -46.13 5.23
C GLN A 127 19.89 -46.11 5.29
N ALA A 128 19.21 -46.24 4.14
CA ALA A 128 17.78 -46.35 4.07
C ALA A 128 17.25 -47.56 4.86
N ALA A 129 17.91 -48.74 4.70
CA ALA A 129 17.57 -49.95 5.43
C ALA A 129 17.71 -49.75 6.94
N ALA A 130 18.77 -49.14 7.42
CA ALA A 130 19.00 -48.85 8.81
C ALA A 130 17.88 -47.91 9.40
N ARG A 131 17.52 -46.85 8.67
CA ARG A 131 16.44 -45.94 9.08
C ARG A 131 15.07 -46.61 9.08
N ALA A 132 14.78 -47.42 8.04
CA ALA A 132 13.51 -48.14 7.95
C ALA A 132 13.37 -49.14 9.08
N LEU A 133 14.41 -49.93 9.38
CA LEU A 133 14.41 -50.85 10.53
C LEU A 133 14.08 -50.13 11.84
N GLY A 134 14.65 -48.94 12.05
CA GLY A 134 14.33 -48.14 13.22
C GLY A 134 12.83 -47.84 13.37
N SER A 135 12.13 -47.63 12.26
CA SER A 135 10.68 -47.33 12.21
C SER A 135 9.82 -48.61 12.52
N LEU A 136 10.41 -49.81 12.37
CA LEU A 136 9.69 -51.08 12.63
C LEU A 136 9.58 -51.44 14.12
N GLY A 137 10.22 -50.65 14.99
CA GLY A 137 10.08 -50.73 16.41
C GLY A 137 11.15 -51.61 17.13
N PRO A 138 10.88 -51.99 18.43
CA PRO A 138 11.88 -52.58 19.29
C PRO A 138 12.56 -53.89 18.79
N ALA A 139 11.86 -54.68 18.00
CA ALA A 139 12.41 -55.94 17.48
C ALA A 139 13.68 -55.73 16.55
N ALA A 140 13.84 -54.54 16.03
CA ALA A 140 15.01 -54.19 15.18
C ALA A 140 16.24 -53.73 16.02
N GLU A 141 16.08 -53.40 17.29
CA GLU A 141 17.16 -52.86 18.15
C GLU A 141 18.39 -53.79 18.24
N PRO A 142 18.26 -55.10 18.47
CA PRO A 142 19.41 -56.01 18.54
C PRO A 142 20.15 -56.12 17.22
N ILE A 143 19.43 -56.05 16.09
CA ILE A 143 19.97 -56.10 14.74
C ILE A 143 20.82 -54.86 14.46
N LEU A 144 20.23 -53.66 14.70
CA LEU A 144 20.90 -52.37 14.53
C LEU A 144 22.09 -52.22 15.48
N THR A 145 21.98 -52.70 16.75
CA THR A 145 23.11 -52.69 17.71
C THR A 145 24.28 -53.56 17.23
N LYS A 146 23.98 -54.72 16.67
CA LYS A 146 25.04 -55.58 16.06
C LYS A 146 25.66 -54.93 14.82
N ALA A 147 24.79 -54.37 13.97
CA ALA A 147 25.21 -53.72 12.73
C ALA A 147 26.13 -52.49 12.98
N LEU A 148 25.89 -51.74 14.07
CA LEU A 148 26.67 -50.53 14.40
C LEU A 148 28.16 -50.79 14.52
N SER A 149 28.58 -52.00 14.89
CA SER A 149 29.99 -52.37 14.99
C SER A 149 30.55 -52.94 13.70
N ALA A 150 29.68 -53.38 12.76
CA ALA A 150 30.07 -54.06 11.53
C ALA A 150 30.08 -53.13 10.28
N VAL A 151 29.26 -52.09 10.31
CA VAL A 151 29.12 -51.18 9.14
C VAL A 151 30.28 -50.18 9.02
N PRO A 152 30.57 -49.70 7.78
CA PRO A 152 31.52 -48.60 7.56
C PRO A 152 31.16 -47.35 8.39
N ALA A 153 32.19 -46.57 8.71
CA ALA A 153 32.00 -45.34 9.52
C ALA A 153 30.95 -44.37 8.92
N ALA A 154 30.88 -44.29 7.60
CA ALA A 154 29.92 -43.43 6.89
C ALA A 154 28.46 -43.85 7.12
N ASN A 155 28.15 -45.09 7.41
CA ASN A 155 26.80 -45.62 7.61
C ASN A 155 26.38 -45.63 9.09
N ARG A 156 27.33 -45.48 10.02
CA ARG A 156 27.01 -45.45 11.48
C ARG A 156 25.99 -44.40 11.88
N PRO A 157 26.00 -43.19 11.33
CA PRO A 157 24.95 -42.21 11.67
C PRO A 157 23.53 -42.68 11.39
N ALA A 158 23.30 -43.35 10.23
CA ALA A 158 21.97 -43.87 9.88
C ALA A 158 21.55 -45.05 10.79
N VAL A 159 22.49 -45.91 11.19
CA VAL A 159 22.23 -46.98 12.17
C VAL A 159 21.87 -46.37 13.52
N CYS A 160 22.57 -45.32 13.96
CA CYS A 160 22.24 -44.63 15.21
C CYS A 160 20.86 -43.96 15.14
N GLU A 161 20.52 -43.34 14.00
CA GLU A 161 19.17 -42.79 13.80
C GLU A 161 18.10 -43.87 13.92
N GLY A 162 18.32 -45.03 13.32
CA GLY A 162 17.46 -46.20 13.49
C GLY A 162 17.33 -46.63 14.97
N LEU A 163 18.47 -46.67 15.71
CA LEU A 163 18.49 -47.00 17.14
C LEU A 163 17.73 -45.95 17.98
N PHE A 164 17.83 -44.66 17.66
CA PHE A 164 17.05 -43.63 18.34
C PHE A 164 15.54 -43.81 18.10
N ARG A 165 15.11 -44.14 16.91
CA ARG A 165 13.72 -44.46 16.60
C ARG A 165 13.22 -45.70 17.35
N CYS A 166 14.04 -46.73 17.41
CA CYS A 166 13.70 -47.91 18.26
C CYS A 166 13.53 -47.53 19.72
N ALA A 167 14.40 -46.65 20.22
CA ALA A 167 14.35 -46.20 21.61
C ALA A 167 13.04 -45.53 22.00
N GLU A 168 12.38 -44.84 21.08
CA GLU A 168 11.09 -44.18 21.28
C GLU A 168 9.98 -45.19 21.63
N ALA A 169 10.08 -46.41 21.12
CA ALA A 169 9.11 -47.47 21.35
C ALA A 169 9.54 -48.50 22.42
N LEU A 170 10.79 -48.35 22.95
CA LEU A 170 11.27 -49.22 24.03
C LEU A 170 10.73 -48.82 25.39
N PRO A 171 10.62 -49.78 26.33
CA PRO A 171 10.45 -49.46 27.75
C PRO A 171 11.55 -48.49 28.20
N ARG A 172 11.20 -47.53 29.07
CA ARG A 172 12.06 -46.45 29.53
C ARG A 172 13.45 -46.91 30.01
N ALA A 173 13.52 -48.00 30.78
CA ALA A 173 14.77 -48.54 31.27
C ALA A 173 15.68 -49.04 30.10
N SER A 174 15.09 -49.72 29.14
CA SER A 174 15.81 -50.26 27.99
C SER A 174 16.28 -49.11 27.02
N ALA A 175 15.43 -48.11 26.81
CA ALA A 175 15.81 -46.91 26.06
C ALA A 175 16.99 -46.18 26.73
N THR A 176 16.95 -46.01 28.07
CA THR A 176 18.00 -45.36 28.83
C THR A 176 19.31 -46.15 28.71
N ALA A 177 19.27 -47.48 28.82
CA ALA A 177 20.44 -48.31 28.63
C ALA A 177 21.03 -48.25 27.21
N LEU A 178 20.16 -48.12 26.20
CA LEU A 178 20.59 -47.92 24.81
C LEU A 178 21.32 -46.57 24.65
N TYR A 179 20.73 -45.47 25.15
CA TYR A 179 21.38 -44.16 25.09
C TYR A 179 22.69 -44.14 25.87
N ASP A 180 22.80 -44.82 27.00
CA ASP A 180 24.08 -44.93 27.72
C ASP A 180 25.13 -45.65 26.93
N ARG A 181 24.82 -46.73 26.20
CA ARG A 181 25.76 -47.39 25.31
C ARG A 181 26.26 -46.48 24.19
N LEU A 182 25.31 -45.70 23.58
CA LEU A 182 25.69 -44.83 22.45
C LEU A 182 26.56 -43.63 22.87
N ARG A 183 26.22 -42.96 24.00
CA ARG A 183 26.96 -41.76 24.47
C ARG A 183 28.41 -41.97 24.81
N VAL A 184 28.82 -43.20 25.20
CA VAL A 184 30.18 -43.50 25.61
C VAL A 184 31.05 -44.04 24.45
N ARG A 185 30.49 -44.33 23.29
CA ARG A 185 31.21 -44.88 22.13
C ARG A 185 32.05 -43.80 21.46
N LYS A 186 33.38 -43.91 21.60
CA LYS A 186 34.33 -42.95 21.03
C LYS A 186 34.44 -43.00 19.48
N ASP A 187 34.00 -44.07 18.89
CA ASP A 187 33.97 -44.31 17.46
C ASP A 187 32.75 -43.68 16.76
N LEU A 188 31.86 -43.07 17.50
CA LEU A 188 30.71 -42.32 16.99
C LEU A 188 31.02 -40.80 16.91
N PRO A 189 30.47 -40.09 15.89
CA PRO A 189 30.57 -38.64 15.82
C PRO A 189 30.06 -37.97 17.09
N GLU A 190 30.71 -36.86 17.46
CA GLU A 190 30.33 -36.09 18.66
C GLU A 190 28.83 -35.71 18.71
N PRO A 191 28.20 -35.21 17.60
CA PRO A 191 26.76 -34.86 17.63
C PRO A 191 25.87 -36.05 18.04
N ILE A 192 26.20 -37.26 17.62
CA ILE A 192 25.44 -38.47 17.98
C ILE A 192 25.61 -38.78 19.45
N ARG A 193 26.84 -38.70 19.98
CA ARG A 193 27.13 -38.92 21.39
C ARG A 193 26.42 -37.91 22.30
N LEU A 194 26.34 -36.64 21.85
CA LEU A 194 25.62 -35.59 22.54
C LEU A 194 24.09 -35.83 22.49
N ALA A 195 23.54 -36.22 21.35
CA ALA A 195 22.14 -36.59 21.24
C ALA A 195 21.77 -37.74 22.18
N ALA A 196 22.64 -38.75 22.23
CA ALA A 196 22.46 -39.87 23.16
C ALA A 196 22.57 -39.45 24.65
N LEU A 197 23.50 -38.53 24.98
CA LEU A 197 23.63 -37.96 26.32
C LEU A 197 22.35 -37.21 26.73
N TRP A 198 21.82 -36.37 25.91
CA TRP A 198 20.65 -35.59 26.17
C TRP A 198 19.40 -36.49 26.30
N SER A 199 19.28 -37.51 25.43
CA SER A 199 18.23 -38.50 25.50
C SER A 199 18.34 -39.35 26.78
N ALA A 200 19.54 -39.69 27.20
CA ALA A 200 19.78 -40.39 28.46
C ALA A 200 19.40 -39.55 29.70
N ILE A 201 19.62 -38.22 29.66
CA ILE A 201 19.18 -37.31 30.73
C ILE A 201 17.65 -37.26 30.78
N ARG A 202 17.02 -37.02 29.63
CA ARG A 202 15.54 -36.93 29.54
C ARG A 202 14.87 -38.24 29.97
N SER A 203 15.37 -39.36 29.50
CA SER A 203 14.79 -40.66 29.82
C SER A 203 14.92 -41.04 31.33
N ARG A 204 15.88 -40.51 32.06
CA ARG A 204 16.01 -40.72 33.52
C ARG A 204 15.00 -39.94 34.33
N GLY A 205 14.47 -38.83 33.79
CA GLY A 205 13.59 -37.94 34.54
C GLY A 205 14.28 -37.40 35.81
N SER A 206 13.63 -37.45 36.97
CA SER A 206 14.19 -36.94 38.23
C SER A 206 15.50 -37.63 38.66
N ALA A 207 15.77 -38.85 38.22
CA ALA A 207 17.03 -39.58 38.51
C ALA A 207 18.19 -39.12 37.60
N CYS A 208 18.08 -38.09 36.79
CA CYS A 208 19.12 -37.58 35.88
C CYS A 208 20.25 -36.86 36.60
N ALA A 209 20.08 -36.40 37.85
CA ALA A 209 20.98 -35.50 38.57
C ALA A 209 22.46 -35.94 38.56
N PRO A 210 22.84 -37.21 38.83
CA PRO A 210 24.23 -37.62 38.83
C PRO A 210 24.91 -37.46 37.46
N LEU A 211 24.23 -37.84 36.37
CA LEU A 211 24.74 -37.71 35.02
C LEU A 211 24.82 -36.25 34.58
N LEU A 212 23.79 -35.46 34.92
CA LEU A 212 23.74 -34.02 34.63
C LEU A 212 24.89 -33.28 35.33
N ILE A 213 25.10 -33.51 36.63
CA ILE A 213 26.19 -32.89 37.40
C ILE A 213 27.56 -33.30 36.85
N GLN A 214 27.78 -34.55 36.54
CA GLN A 214 29.01 -35.01 35.89
C GLN A 214 29.25 -34.24 34.58
N THR A 215 28.20 -34.13 33.74
CA THR A 215 28.30 -33.40 32.47
C THR A 215 28.61 -31.90 32.68
N LEU A 216 28.00 -31.26 33.66
CA LEU A 216 28.26 -29.84 33.95
C LEU A 216 29.69 -29.59 34.49
N ARG A 217 30.27 -30.54 35.22
CA ARG A 217 31.62 -30.38 35.78
C ARG A 217 32.73 -30.73 34.80
N THR A 218 32.55 -31.74 33.96
CA THR A 218 33.60 -32.34 33.13
C THR A 218 33.34 -32.27 31.63
N GLY A 219 32.16 -31.93 31.21
CA GLY A 219 31.77 -31.85 29.80
C GLY A 219 32.18 -30.54 29.13
N SER A 220 32.16 -30.52 27.79
CA SER A 220 32.29 -29.27 27.03
C SER A 220 31.10 -28.34 27.29
N PRO A 221 31.24 -27.03 27.02
CA PRO A 221 30.11 -26.10 27.13
C PRO A 221 28.91 -26.51 26.26
N VAL A 222 29.13 -27.11 25.09
CA VAL A 222 28.08 -27.64 24.20
C VAL A 222 27.33 -28.81 24.86
N ALA A 223 28.07 -29.74 25.45
CA ALA A 223 27.51 -30.85 26.18
C ALA A 223 26.65 -30.36 27.38
N ALA A 224 27.18 -29.38 28.13
CA ALA A 224 26.51 -28.80 29.28
C ALA A 224 25.24 -28.05 28.86
N ALA A 225 25.27 -27.25 27.80
CA ALA A 225 24.11 -26.54 27.29
C ALA A 225 22.98 -27.50 26.91
N GLY A 226 23.29 -28.52 26.11
CA GLY A 226 22.27 -29.51 25.73
C GLY A 226 21.76 -30.35 26.90
N ALA A 227 22.62 -30.68 27.87
CA ALA A 227 22.22 -31.38 29.08
C ALA A 227 21.27 -30.55 29.97
N LEU A 228 21.56 -29.22 30.09
CA LEU A 228 20.66 -28.28 30.80
C LEU A 228 19.33 -28.16 30.07
N HIS A 229 19.36 -28.00 28.73
CA HIS A 229 18.14 -27.95 27.91
C HIS A 229 17.32 -29.25 28.08
N ALA A 230 17.93 -30.41 27.98
CA ALA A 230 17.28 -31.70 28.19
C ALA A 230 16.66 -31.87 29.60
N SER A 231 17.23 -31.16 30.59
CA SER A 231 16.73 -31.14 31.96
C SER A 231 15.64 -30.12 32.23
N ALA A 232 15.41 -29.18 31.33
CA ALA A 232 14.43 -28.10 31.54
C ALA A 232 13.00 -28.62 31.70
N GLU A 233 12.63 -29.64 30.95
CA GLU A 233 11.31 -30.28 30.99
C GLU A 233 11.13 -31.24 32.17
N ILE A 234 12.19 -31.51 32.92
CA ILE A 234 12.13 -32.41 34.06
C ILE A 234 11.65 -31.66 35.34
N PRO A 235 10.46 -31.93 35.84
CA PRO A 235 9.93 -31.22 36.99
C PRO A 235 10.64 -31.62 38.28
N GLY A 236 10.57 -30.76 39.28
CA GLY A 236 10.98 -31.10 40.66
C GLY A 236 11.97 -30.13 41.26
N VAL A 237 11.66 -29.72 42.48
CA VAL A 237 12.43 -28.76 43.29
C VAL A 237 13.82 -29.27 43.64
N GLU A 238 13.98 -30.58 43.89
CA GLU A 238 15.28 -31.16 44.24
C GLU A 238 16.31 -31.05 43.14
N LEU A 239 15.88 -31.14 41.88
CA LEU A 239 16.76 -30.90 40.75
C LEU A 239 17.23 -29.41 40.71
N THR A 240 16.31 -28.49 40.95
CA THR A 240 16.62 -27.03 41.00
C THR A 240 17.59 -26.73 42.18
N ARG A 241 17.35 -27.31 43.34
CA ARG A 241 18.26 -27.18 44.50
C ARG A 241 19.65 -27.74 44.19
N THR A 242 19.72 -28.90 43.56
CA THR A 242 20.95 -29.52 43.14
C THR A 242 21.71 -28.68 42.15
N LEU A 243 21.05 -28.18 41.09
CA LEU A 243 21.65 -27.30 40.09
C LEU A 243 22.12 -25.97 40.72
N SER A 244 21.35 -25.40 41.65
CA SER A 244 21.76 -24.17 42.34
C SER A 244 23.05 -24.34 43.17
N ARG A 245 23.27 -25.53 43.78
CA ARG A 245 24.51 -25.83 44.51
C ARG A 245 25.73 -26.00 43.60
N GLU A 246 25.51 -26.37 42.35
CA GLU A 246 26.58 -26.52 41.33
C GLU A 246 27.08 -25.21 40.76
N LEU A 247 26.39 -24.10 40.92
CA LEU A 247 26.80 -22.79 40.41
C LEU A 247 28.24 -22.37 40.83
N ALA A 248 28.66 -22.72 42.01
CA ALA A 248 30.00 -22.42 42.49
C ALA A 248 31.08 -23.41 42.05
N ARG A 249 30.69 -24.58 41.49
CA ARG A 249 31.58 -25.72 41.22
C ARG A 249 31.88 -25.94 39.74
N VAL A 250 31.14 -25.26 38.87
CA VAL A 250 31.28 -25.36 37.41
C VAL A 250 32.19 -24.29 36.87
N SER A 251 32.74 -24.51 35.66
CA SER A 251 33.57 -23.54 34.96
C SER A 251 32.78 -22.26 34.62
N PRO A 252 33.45 -21.09 34.44
CA PRO A 252 32.77 -19.83 34.14
C PRO A 252 31.79 -19.89 32.93
N PRO A 253 32.11 -20.49 31.78
CA PRO A 253 31.17 -20.61 30.66
C PRO A 253 29.95 -21.46 31.03
N VAL A 254 30.13 -22.57 31.72
CA VAL A 254 29.03 -23.45 32.17
C VAL A 254 28.21 -22.77 33.24
N ARG A 255 28.81 -21.96 34.11
CA ARG A 255 28.10 -21.18 35.12
C ARG A 255 27.09 -20.22 34.50
N LEU A 256 27.44 -19.54 33.43
CA LEU A 256 26.53 -18.64 32.71
C LEU A 256 25.30 -19.42 32.17
N LEU A 257 25.57 -20.55 31.48
CA LEU A 257 24.50 -21.44 30.99
C LEU A 257 23.59 -21.94 32.13
N LEU A 258 24.18 -22.30 33.27
CA LEU A 258 23.44 -22.78 34.40
C LEU A 258 22.58 -21.69 35.06
N VAL A 259 23.06 -20.44 35.13
CA VAL A 259 22.25 -19.29 35.58
C VAL A 259 21.02 -19.10 34.65
N GLN A 260 21.21 -19.19 33.36
CA GLN A 260 20.12 -19.07 32.38
C GLN A 260 19.11 -20.24 32.53
N ALA A 261 19.61 -21.46 32.60
CA ALA A 261 18.76 -22.65 32.75
C ALA A 261 17.92 -22.65 34.05
N LEU A 262 18.47 -22.08 35.13
CA LEU A 262 17.72 -21.89 36.38
C LEU A 262 16.58 -20.87 36.21
N GLY A 263 16.77 -19.86 35.40
CA GLY A 263 15.72 -18.91 35.01
C GLY A 263 14.62 -19.59 34.21
N ASP A 264 15.01 -20.36 33.17
CA ASP A 264 14.09 -21.06 32.27
C ASP A 264 13.20 -22.08 33.02
N ARG A 265 13.74 -22.67 34.10
CA ARG A 265 12.95 -23.56 34.99
C ARG A 265 11.86 -22.85 35.79
N ARG A 266 11.92 -21.53 35.95
CA ARG A 266 10.98 -20.67 36.66
C ARG A 266 10.66 -21.18 38.10
N ASP A 267 11.57 -21.89 38.71
CA ASP A 267 11.40 -22.46 40.05
C ASP A 267 11.90 -21.46 41.11
N PRO A 268 11.05 -20.98 42.04
CA PRO A 268 11.42 -20.01 43.06
C PRO A 268 12.59 -20.44 43.95
N TYR A 269 12.85 -21.73 44.08
CA TYR A 269 13.98 -22.24 44.87
C TYR A 269 15.37 -21.87 44.31
N ALA A 270 15.45 -21.44 43.05
CA ALA A 270 16.68 -20.92 42.48
C ALA A 270 16.97 -19.46 42.92
N ALA A 271 15.96 -18.70 43.32
CA ALA A 271 16.09 -17.26 43.56
C ALA A 271 17.20 -16.87 44.56
N PRO A 272 17.39 -17.55 45.74
CA PRO A 272 18.45 -17.17 46.68
C PRO A 272 19.86 -17.27 46.08
N ALA A 273 20.12 -18.29 45.26
CA ALA A 273 21.42 -18.47 44.60
C ALA A 273 21.64 -17.43 43.51
N LEU A 274 20.60 -17.11 42.71
CA LEU A 274 20.64 -16.11 41.65
C LEU A 274 20.80 -14.69 42.23
N VAL A 275 20.13 -14.34 43.34
CA VAL A 275 20.32 -13.09 44.09
C VAL A 275 21.78 -12.91 44.50
N SER A 276 22.42 -13.99 45.04
CA SER A 276 23.84 -13.91 45.38
C SER A 276 24.74 -13.62 44.18
N ILE A 277 24.43 -14.20 43.02
CA ILE A 277 25.15 -13.91 41.75
C ILE A 277 24.88 -12.51 41.24
N ALA A 278 23.62 -12.04 41.27
CA ALA A 278 23.25 -10.69 40.86
C ALA A 278 23.99 -9.60 41.64
N ARG A 279 24.32 -9.84 42.92
CA ARG A 279 25.07 -8.94 43.78
C ARG A 279 26.57 -9.01 43.64
N LYS A 280 27.17 -10.18 43.42
CA LYS A 280 28.61 -10.41 43.54
C LYS A 280 29.26 -11.05 42.31
N GLY A 281 28.55 -11.32 41.24
CA GLY A 281 29.07 -11.91 40.01
C GLY A 281 29.83 -10.92 39.12
N SER A 282 30.44 -11.46 38.06
CA SER A 282 30.90 -10.57 36.95
C SER A 282 29.69 -9.89 36.30
N THR A 283 29.94 -8.80 35.56
CA THR A 283 28.86 -8.08 34.83
C THR A 283 27.95 -9.04 34.06
N GLU A 284 28.52 -9.97 33.31
CA GLU A 284 27.74 -10.92 32.49
C GLU A 284 26.86 -11.85 33.35
N LEU A 285 27.44 -12.36 34.45
CA LEU A 285 26.67 -13.22 35.37
C LEU A 285 25.60 -12.45 36.11
N ARG A 286 25.86 -11.19 36.49
CA ARG A 286 24.91 -10.30 37.15
C ARG A 286 23.72 -10.03 36.25
N VAL A 287 24.00 -9.67 34.98
CA VAL A 287 22.96 -9.44 33.96
C VAL A 287 22.13 -10.70 33.73
N ALA A 288 22.76 -11.85 33.54
CA ALA A 288 22.06 -13.11 33.38
C ALA A 288 21.21 -13.49 34.60
N ALA A 289 21.73 -13.28 35.82
CA ALA A 289 20.99 -13.57 37.05
C ALA A 289 19.78 -12.64 37.21
N LEU A 290 19.88 -11.36 36.89
CA LEU A 290 18.75 -10.44 36.96
C LEU A 290 17.64 -10.84 35.96
N ARG A 291 18.03 -11.23 34.73
CA ARG A 291 17.07 -11.76 33.74
C ARG A 291 16.36 -13.02 34.23
N SER A 292 17.14 -13.97 34.78
CA SER A 292 16.61 -15.22 35.35
C SER A 292 15.69 -14.96 36.54
N LEU A 293 16.05 -14.01 37.41
CA LEU A 293 15.21 -13.58 38.54
C LEU A 293 13.89 -12.98 38.08
N THR A 294 13.91 -12.21 37.00
CA THR A 294 12.69 -11.66 36.38
C THR A 294 11.79 -12.78 35.84
N GLN A 295 12.35 -13.79 35.19
CA GLN A 295 11.59 -14.93 34.67
C GLN A 295 10.95 -15.77 35.81
N ILE A 296 11.65 -15.91 36.94
CA ILE A 296 11.15 -16.64 38.09
C ILE A 296 10.00 -15.89 38.81
N GLY A 297 10.06 -14.55 38.82
CA GLY A 297 9.00 -13.75 39.43
C GLY A 297 8.89 -13.86 40.95
N SER A 298 9.96 -14.25 41.66
CA SER A 298 9.95 -14.41 43.12
C SER A 298 9.95 -13.05 43.83
N PRO A 299 9.16 -12.83 44.90
CA PRO A 299 9.12 -11.55 45.63
C PRO A 299 10.50 -11.07 46.12
N SER A 300 11.41 -11.98 46.51
CA SER A 300 12.77 -11.65 46.93
C SER A 300 13.64 -11.11 45.78
N ALA A 301 13.30 -11.41 44.55
CA ALA A 301 14.01 -10.93 43.37
C ALA A 301 13.72 -9.44 43.08
N LEU A 302 12.49 -8.97 43.38
CA LEU A 302 12.11 -7.57 43.16
C LEU A 302 13.01 -6.60 43.92
N ALA A 303 13.32 -6.87 45.18
CA ALA A 303 14.25 -6.05 45.97
C ALA A 303 15.64 -5.98 45.33
N THR A 304 16.12 -7.09 44.74
CA THR A 304 17.42 -7.13 44.04
C THR A 304 17.38 -6.34 42.73
N LEU A 305 16.26 -6.36 42.01
CA LEU A 305 16.07 -5.54 40.80
C LEU A 305 16.09 -4.05 41.18
N VAL A 306 15.40 -3.64 42.25
CA VAL A 306 15.39 -2.25 42.74
C VAL A 306 16.80 -1.78 43.12
N GLU A 307 17.55 -2.64 43.86
CA GLU A 307 18.95 -2.35 44.22
C GLU A 307 19.84 -2.21 42.96
N SER A 308 19.72 -3.15 42.01
CA SER A 308 20.53 -3.18 40.81
C SER A 308 20.11 -2.09 39.78
N ALA A 309 18.92 -1.54 39.85
CA ALA A 309 18.48 -0.41 39.03
C ALA A 309 19.28 0.89 39.33
N LYS A 310 20.03 0.90 40.45
CA LYS A 310 20.92 1.99 40.88
C LYS A 310 22.42 1.65 40.76
N ASP A 311 22.72 0.55 40.09
CA ASP A 311 24.10 0.08 39.94
C ASP A 311 24.96 1.05 39.11
N ARG A 312 26.29 1.03 39.32
CA ARG A 312 27.24 1.84 38.54
C ARG A 312 27.50 1.27 37.15
N ASP A 313 27.32 -0.02 36.96
CA ASP A 313 27.50 -0.70 35.67
C ASP A 313 26.22 -0.57 34.81
N PRO A 314 26.32 0.14 33.68
CA PRO A 314 25.14 0.39 32.82
C PRO A 314 24.42 -0.91 32.38
N LYS A 315 25.18 -1.97 32.08
CA LYS A 315 24.58 -3.26 31.65
C LYS A 315 23.74 -3.90 32.76
N VAL A 316 24.18 -3.76 33.99
CA VAL A 316 23.46 -4.26 35.17
C VAL A 316 22.21 -3.42 35.44
N THR A 317 22.35 -2.11 35.35
CA THR A 317 21.24 -1.16 35.48
C THR A 317 20.16 -1.40 34.45
N ASP A 318 20.56 -1.53 33.18
CA ASP A 318 19.60 -1.77 32.07
C ASP A 318 18.86 -3.10 32.24
N ALA A 319 19.57 -4.16 32.64
CA ALA A 319 18.93 -5.46 32.90
C ALA A 319 17.95 -5.40 34.08
N ALA A 320 18.27 -4.66 35.13
CA ALA A 320 17.41 -4.49 36.29
C ALA A 320 16.16 -3.67 35.96
N ARG A 321 16.32 -2.58 35.20
CA ARG A 321 15.23 -1.69 34.75
C ARG A 321 14.29 -2.44 33.79
N ALA A 322 14.83 -3.20 32.84
CA ALA A 322 14.04 -4.06 31.98
C ALA A 322 13.25 -5.12 32.77
N GLY A 323 13.88 -5.67 33.81
CA GLY A 323 13.22 -6.56 34.75
C GLY A 323 12.04 -5.91 35.48
N LEU A 324 12.22 -4.68 35.99
CA LEU A 324 11.16 -3.93 36.67
C LEU A 324 10.02 -3.56 35.70
N ALA A 325 10.35 -3.18 34.46
CA ALA A 325 9.36 -2.87 33.43
C ALA A 325 8.44 -4.07 33.12
N GLY A 326 9.02 -5.26 33.00
CA GLY A 326 8.28 -6.50 32.71
C GLY A 326 7.69 -7.22 33.94
N TRP A 327 7.95 -6.76 35.16
CA TRP A 327 7.50 -7.44 36.37
C TRP A 327 5.99 -7.32 36.58
N PRO A 328 5.26 -8.41 36.79
CA PRO A 328 3.80 -8.36 36.97
C PRO A 328 3.38 -7.85 38.35
N GLY A 329 2.26 -7.12 38.40
CA GLY A 329 1.52 -6.78 39.60
C GLY A 329 2.01 -5.56 40.36
N PRO A 330 1.23 -5.16 41.40
CA PRO A 330 1.34 -3.85 42.05
C PRO A 330 2.63 -3.65 42.87
N ALA A 331 3.33 -4.73 43.26
CA ALA A 331 4.58 -4.62 44.01
C ALA A 331 5.69 -3.91 43.18
N ALA A 332 5.74 -4.16 41.86
CA ALA A 332 6.65 -3.47 40.98
C ALA A 332 6.22 -2.01 40.74
N ASP A 333 4.93 -1.74 40.68
CA ASP A 333 4.40 -0.38 40.55
C ASP A 333 4.83 0.46 41.75
N GLN A 334 4.68 -0.07 42.97
CA GLN A 334 5.16 0.59 44.17
C GLN A 334 6.70 0.79 44.19
N ALA A 335 7.45 -0.19 43.67
CA ALA A 335 8.89 -0.07 43.53
C ALA A 335 9.30 1.05 42.58
N VAL A 336 8.63 1.15 41.44
CA VAL A 336 8.82 2.22 40.44
C VAL A 336 8.48 3.58 41.05
N LEU A 337 7.31 3.71 41.72
CA LEU A 337 6.94 4.95 42.43
C LEU A 337 7.95 5.35 43.51
N GLY A 338 8.55 4.36 44.18
CA GLY A 338 9.62 4.55 45.14
C GLY A 338 10.91 5.10 44.51
N LEU A 339 11.27 4.57 43.33
CA LEU A 339 12.46 5.01 42.57
C LEU A 339 12.29 6.40 41.92
N LEU A 340 11.07 6.82 41.59
CA LEU A 340 10.76 8.18 41.14
C LEU A 340 11.03 9.26 42.24
N ARG A 341 11.24 8.83 43.49
CA ARG A 341 11.60 9.71 44.62
C ARG A 341 13.09 9.66 44.96
N ASP A 342 13.90 8.97 44.13
CA ASP A 342 15.32 8.85 44.39
C ASP A 342 16.02 10.22 44.37
N ARG A 343 17.09 10.34 45.16
CA ARG A 343 17.88 11.58 45.24
C ARG A 343 18.70 11.82 43.95
N ASP A 344 19.04 10.75 43.26
CA ASP A 344 19.80 10.81 42.01
C ASP A 344 18.90 11.21 40.85
N PRO A 345 19.11 12.36 40.19
CA PRO A 345 18.34 12.78 39.04
C PRO A 345 18.38 11.76 37.86
N ALA A 346 19.54 11.10 37.66
CA ALA A 346 19.71 10.15 36.57
C ALA A 346 18.84 8.86 36.76
N ILE A 347 18.63 8.49 38.02
CA ILE A 347 17.73 7.37 38.37
C ILE A 347 16.29 7.80 38.08
N ARG A 348 15.86 8.98 38.57
CA ARG A 348 14.46 9.45 38.36
C ARG A 348 14.13 9.54 36.88
N ALA A 349 15.02 10.18 36.09
CA ALA A 349 14.83 10.33 34.65
C ALA A 349 14.65 8.97 33.93
N ALA A 350 15.46 7.96 34.30
CA ALA A 350 15.37 6.64 33.68
C ALA A 350 14.14 5.84 34.15
N ILE A 351 13.65 6.08 35.35
CA ILE A 351 12.47 5.38 35.89
C ILE A 351 11.17 5.97 35.32
N ALA A 352 11.16 7.22 34.89
CA ALA A 352 10.01 7.81 34.19
C ALA A 352 9.60 6.97 32.96
N ASP A 353 10.56 6.51 32.17
CA ASP A 353 10.30 5.65 31.00
C ASP A 353 9.73 4.26 31.40
N ILE A 354 10.13 3.74 32.56
CA ILE A 354 9.57 2.48 33.11
C ILE A 354 8.11 2.67 33.53
N ALA A 355 7.78 3.80 34.14
CA ALA A 355 6.40 4.14 34.48
C ALA A 355 5.50 4.15 33.23
N VAL A 356 6.01 4.66 32.10
CA VAL A 356 5.30 4.62 30.81
C VAL A 356 5.09 3.18 30.34
N GLN A 357 6.17 2.37 30.29
CA GLN A 357 6.09 0.97 29.84
C GLN A 357 5.07 0.16 30.65
N ARG A 358 4.96 0.47 31.94
CA ARG A 358 4.01 -0.16 32.83
C ARG A 358 2.62 0.47 32.81
N ARG A 359 2.44 1.58 32.11
CA ARG A 359 1.22 2.40 32.11
C ARG A 359 0.78 2.81 33.51
N GLU A 360 1.76 3.14 34.38
CA GLU A 360 1.54 3.46 35.78
C GLU A 360 1.05 4.90 35.97
N THR A 361 -0.27 5.07 35.96
CA THR A 361 -0.88 6.41 36.08
C THR A 361 -0.71 7.04 37.47
N ALA A 362 -0.47 6.25 38.51
CA ALA A 362 -0.14 6.79 39.83
C ALA A 362 1.22 7.50 39.85
N ALA A 363 2.05 7.35 38.82
CA ALA A 363 3.28 8.10 38.62
C ALA A 363 3.04 9.57 38.26
N VAL A 364 1.91 9.93 37.69
CA VAL A 364 1.62 11.26 37.15
C VAL A 364 1.91 12.41 38.14
N PRO A 365 1.53 12.36 39.43
CA PRO A 365 1.87 13.43 40.38
C PRO A 365 3.38 13.61 40.62
N PHE A 366 4.16 12.52 40.44
CA PHE A 366 5.62 12.58 40.57
C PHE A 366 6.23 13.14 39.29
N LEU A 367 5.76 12.70 38.13
CA LEU A 367 6.19 13.18 36.84
C LEU A 367 5.92 14.68 36.63
N LEU A 368 4.83 15.23 37.17
CA LEU A 368 4.57 16.66 37.18
C LEU A 368 5.62 17.45 38.00
N LYS A 369 6.13 16.89 39.09
CA LYS A 369 7.27 17.49 39.83
C LYS A 369 8.54 17.39 39.03
N GLU A 370 8.78 16.26 38.35
CA GLU A 370 9.96 16.11 37.50
C GLU A 370 9.92 17.07 36.31
N ALA A 371 8.77 17.28 35.68
CA ALA A 371 8.60 18.24 34.59
C ALA A 371 9.00 19.69 34.99
N ALA A 372 8.92 20.00 36.27
CA ALA A 372 9.35 21.27 36.83
C ALA A 372 10.78 21.24 37.47
N ASP A 373 11.53 20.12 37.32
CA ASP A 373 12.87 19.97 37.87
C ASP A 373 13.87 20.89 37.16
N ALA A 374 14.87 21.34 37.91
CA ALA A 374 15.96 22.18 37.38
C ALA A 374 16.93 21.39 36.47
N ASP A 375 17.03 20.07 36.64
CA ASP A 375 17.82 19.21 35.73
C ASP A 375 17.02 18.96 34.46
N ALA A 376 17.51 19.46 33.33
CA ALA A 376 16.84 19.35 32.03
C ALA A 376 16.57 17.90 31.60
N ARG A 377 17.38 16.93 32.03
CA ARG A 377 17.17 15.50 31.72
C ARG A 377 15.98 14.97 32.47
N VAL A 378 15.82 15.34 33.73
CA VAL A 378 14.66 14.95 34.56
C VAL A 378 13.40 15.61 34.04
N ALA A 379 13.47 16.92 33.76
CA ALA A 379 12.33 17.66 33.19
C ALA A 379 11.90 17.07 31.85
N GLY A 380 12.83 16.80 30.94
CA GLY A 380 12.53 16.17 29.64
C GLY A 380 11.93 14.75 29.77
N ALA A 381 12.46 13.95 30.70
CA ALA A 381 11.90 12.61 30.98
C ALA A 381 10.48 12.71 31.57
N GLY A 382 10.27 13.63 32.50
CA GLY A 382 8.97 13.92 33.09
C GLY A 382 7.93 14.30 32.03
N PHE A 383 8.28 15.24 31.13
CA PHE A 383 7.37 15.64 30.03
C PHE A 383 7.09 14.49 29.07
N ARG A 384 8.10 13.71 28.64
CA ARG A 384 7.86 12.55 27.76
C ARG A 384 6.86 11.58 28.40
N ALA A 385 7.11 11.24 29.68
CA ALA A 385 6.25 10.31 30.41
C ALA A 385 4.83 10.87 30.61
N LEU A 386 4.69 12.16 30.91
CA LEU A 386 3.39 12.83 31.00
C LEU A 386 2.67 12.82 29.64
N GLY A 387 3.39 13.03 28.54
CA GLY A 387 2.83 12.94 27.19
C GLY A 387 2.11 11.63 26.96
N GLU A 388 2.54 10.54 27.57
CA GLU A 388 1.94 9.20 27.45
C GLU A 388 0.90 8.89 28.54
N LEU A 389 1.13 9.31 29.79
CA LEU A 389 0.34 8.88 30.94
C LEU A 389 -0.68 9.90 31.42
N ALA A 390 -0.41 11.20 31.23
CA ALA A 390 -1.30 12.24 31.74
C ALA A 390 -2.63 12.31 30.98
N GLY A 391 -3.66 12.74 31.71
CA GLY A 391 -4.98 13.00 31.17
C GLY A 391 -5.22 14.51 30.99
N PRO A 392 -6.44 14.89 30.57
CA PRO A 392 -6.79 16.29 30.37
C PRO A 392 -6.81 17.09 31.71
N GLY A 393 -6.86 16.40 32.84
CA GLY A 393 -6.79 16.98 34.17
C GLY A 393 -5.50 17.76 34.41
N GLU A 394 -4.40 17.25 33.94
CA GLU A 394 -3.03 17.64 34.24
C GLU A 394 -2.50 18.75 33.30
N ILE A 395 -3.18 19.07 32.21
CA ILE A 395 -2.74 20.05 31.21
C ILE A 395 -2.42 21.42 31.83
N GLY A 396 -3.19 21.85 32.83
CA GLY A 396 -2.91 23.10 33.51
C GLY A 396 -1.54 23.09 34.21
N ALA A 397 -1.25 22.02 34.97
CA ALA A 397 0.04 21.85 35.67
C ALA A 397 1.21 21.66 34.70
N MET A 398 0.98 20.93 33.58
CA MET A 398 1.97 20.77 32.50
C MET A 398 2.28 22.13 31.85
N ALA A 399 1.27 22.97 31.60
CA ALA A 399 1.45 24.31 31.05
C ALA A 399 2.12 25.27 32.04
N ASP A 400 1.93 25.10 33.35
CA ASP A 400 2.68 25.84 34.39
C ASP A 400 4.15 25.42 34.37
N ALA A 401 4.46 24.12 34.28
CA ALA A 401 5.83 23.60 34.15
C ALA A 401 6.52 24.01 32.82
N LEU A 402 5.78 24.12 31.73
CA LEU A 402 6.26 24.62 30.42
C LEU A 402 6.83 26.04 30.54
N ARG A 403 6.34 26.84 31.48
CA ARG A 403 6.83 28.23 31.68
C ARG A 403 8.21 28.32 32.35
N THR A 404 8.64 27.27 33.01
CA THR A 404 9.88 27.20 33.76
C THR A 404 10.95 26.30 33.17
N THR A 405 10.55 25.39 32.28
CA THR A 405 11.48 24.45 31.64
C THR A 405 12.41 25.14 30.64
N SER A 406 13.64 24.64 30.53
CA SER A 406 14.56 25.00 29.45
C SER A 406 14.25 24.34 28.11
N ASP A 407 13.54 23.23 28.12
CA ASP A 407 13.15 22.49 26.91
C ASP A 407 11.64 22.66 26.64
N VAL A 408 11.30 23.84 26.13
CA VAL A 408 9.93 24.22 25.76
C VAL A 408 9.38 23.30 24.65
N ALA A 409 10.24 22.86 23.73
CA ALA A 409 9.79 22.01 22.61
C ALA A 409 9.31 20.63 23.08
N GLN A 410 10.02 20.00 24.02
CA GLN A 410 9.60 18.73 24.61
C GLN A 410 8.31 18.87 25.43
N ALA A 411 8.19 19.98 26.17
CA ALA A 411 6.98 20.28 26.94
C ALA A 411 5.76 20.49 26.03
N GLU A 412 5.94 21.25 24.95
CA GLU A 412 4.91 21.49 23.94
C GLU A 412 4.45 20.16 23.31
N ALA A 413 5.40 19.33 22.87
CA ALA A 413 5.09 18.02 22.27
C ALA A 413 4.30 17.11 23.24
N ALA A 414 4.66 17.11 24.51
CA ALA A 414 3.97 16.33 25.53
C ALA A 414 2.53 16.81 25.76
N ILE A 415 2.31 18.13 25.87
CA ILE A 415 0.96 18.70 26.03
C ILE A 415 0.13 18.44 24.78
N ALA A 416 0.69 18.62 23.59
CA ALA A 416 0.02 18.31 22.32
C ALA A 416 -0.43 16.84 22.26
N ALA A 417 0.43 15.90 22.68
CA ALA A 417 0.11 14.48 22.74
C ALA A 417 -1.07 14.18 23.66
N VAL A 418 -1.12 14.83 24.84
CA VAL A 418 -2.26 14.69 25.75
C VAL A 418 -3.54 15.26 25.13
N CYS A 419 -3.47 16.43 24.49
CA CYS A 419 -4.65 17.07 23.87
C CYS A 419 -5.19 16.24 22.69
N THR A 420 -4.32 15.75 21.81
CA THR A 420 -4.73 14.98 20.61
C THR A 420 -5.30 13.61 20.92
N ARG A 421 -4.93 13.00 22.05
CA ARG A 421 -5.53 11.74 22.50
C ARG A 421 -6.97 11.90 23.00
N GLN A 422 -7.43 13.11 23.25
CA GLN A 422 -8.80 13.32 23.71
C GLN A 422 -9.79 13.17 22.57
N PRO A 423 -10.98 12.57 22.81
CA PRO A 423 -12.05 12.56 21.81
C PRO A 423 -12.47 13.95 21.37
N ASN A 424 -12.32 14.94 22.25
CA ASN A 424 -12.55 16.34 21.99
C ASN A 424 -11.36 17.18 22.46
N PRO A 425 -10.38 17.46 21.60
CA PRO A 425 -9.21 18.27 21.95
C PRO A 425 -9.54 19.67 22.46
N SER A 426 -10.66 20.27 22.04
CA SER A 426 -11.06 21.62 22.45
C SER A 426 -11.34 21.75 23.94
N ALA A 427 -11.66 20.65 24.64
CA ALA A 427 -11.80 20.64 26.09
C ALA A 427 -10.52 21.03 26.86
N CYS A 428 -9.35 20.92 26.18
CA CYS A 428 -8.04 21.32 26.74
C CYS A 428 -7.78 22.82 26.62
N ALA A 429 -8.44 23.50 25.68
CA ALA A 429 -8.15 24.90 25.34
C ALA A 429 -8.26 25.85 26.54
N ASP A 430 -9.28 25.71 27.38
CA ASP A 430 -9.51 26.60 28.52
C ASP A 430 -8.36 26.63 29.52
N LYS A 431 -7.73 25.46 29.73
CA LYS A 431 -6.58 25.34 30.63
C LYS A 431 -5.33 26.00 30.05
N LEU A 432 -5.18 25.95 28.73
CA LEU A 432 -4.08 26.63 28.02
C LEU A 432 -4.31 28.15 27.96
N ILE A 433 -5.51 28.59 27.65
CA ILE A 433 -5.90 30.02 27.59
C ILE A 433 -5.66 30.69 28.93
N SER A 434 -6.02 30.04 30.05
CA SER A 434 -5.81 30.60 31.38
C SER A 434 -4.34 30.85 31.74
N ARG A 435 -3.41 30.20 31.04
CA ARG A 435 -1.94 30.37 31.21
C ARG A 435 -1.31 31.32 30.19
N LEU A 436 -2.03 31.61 29.10
CA LEU A 436 -1.51 32.46 28.02
C LEU A 436 -1.26 33.90 28.49
N ALA A 437 -2.15 34.45 29.27
CA ALA A 437 -2.03 35.86 29.77
C ALA A 437 -0.77 36.12 30.61
N GLY A 438 -0.28 35.12 31.33
CA GLY A 438 0.92 35.26 32.15
C GLY A 438 2.20 34.71 31.51
N ALA A 439 2.12 34.18 30.24
CA ALA A 439 3.27 33.61 29.54
C ALA A 439 4.01 34.67 28.74
N GLN A 440 5.33 34.48 28.59
CA GLN A 440 6.23 35.35 27.82
C GLN A 440 7.19 34.52 26.97
N GLY A 441 7.79 35.13 25.94
CA GLY A 441 8.81 34.49 25.10
C GLY A 441 8.36 33.14 24.53
N ALA A 442 9.28 32.18 24.59
CA ALA A 442 9.06 30.84 23.97
C ALA A 442 7.81 30.11 24.51
N SER A 443 7.51 30.28 25.81
CA SER A 443 6.35 29.66 26.44
C SER A 443 5.03 30.20 25.89
N LYS A 444 4.92 31.51 25.62
CA LYS A 444 3.74 32.13 25.00
C LYS A 444 3.52 31.60 23.58
N LEU A 445 4.62 31.51 22.81
CA LEU A 445 4.58 30.98 21.45
C LEU A 445 4.13 29.50 21.42
N ALA A 446 4.65 28.67 22.33
CA ALA A 446 4.24 27.29 22.48
C ALA A 446 2.76 27.14 22.83
N LEU A 447 2.27 27.93 23.78
CA LEU A 447 0.83 27.92 24.12
C LEU A 447 -0.07 28.30 22.94
N LEU A 448 0.33 29.26 22.11
CA LEU A 448 -0.42 29.62 20.90
C LEU A 448 -0.45 28.47 19.88
N ARG A 449 0.67 27.79 19.65
CA ARG A 449 0.69 26.60 18.79
C ARG A 449 -0.19 25.48 19.34
N LEU A 450 -0.15 25.25 20.65
CA LEU A 450 -1.02 24.29 21.34
C LEU A 450 -2.51 24.63 21.19
N LEU A 451 -2.87 25.93 21.23
CA LEU A 451 -4.24 26.34 20.94
C LEU A 451 -4.66 26.02 19.51
N GLY A 452 -3.74 26.11 18.55
CA GLY A 452 -3.96 25.62 17.17
C GLY A 452 -4.25 24.12 17.12
N VAL A 453 -3.54 23.32 17.93
CA VAL A 453 -3.77 21.87 18.03
C VAL A 453 -5.13 21.54 18.67
N THR A 454 -5.51 22.28 19.72
CA THR A 454 -6.78 22.02 20.43
C THR A 454 -8.00 22.44 19.63
N ALA A 455 -7.86 23.44 18.77
CA ALA A 455 -8.96 24.02 18.00
C ALA A 455 -10.15 24.50 18.85
N GLY A 456 -11.29 24.69 18.22
CA GLY A 456 -12.53 25.11 18.88
C GLY A 456 -12.69 26.62 19.07
N PRO A 457 -13.91 27.07 19.37
CA PRO A 457 -14.26 28.50 19.31
C PRO A 457 -13.45 29.40 20.26
N ARG A 458 -13.17 28.90 21.47
CA ARG A 458 -12.41 29.67 22.48
C ARG A 458 -10.93 29.77 22.15
N ALA A 459 -10.34 28.70 21.66
CA ALA A 459 -8.96 28.70 21.17
C ALA A 459 -8.81 29.62 19.97
N LEU A 460 -9.76 29.58 19.02
CA LEU A 460 -9.77 30.48 17.86
C LEU A 460 -9.88 31.94 18.25
N ALA A 461 -10.72 32.26 19.24
CA ALA A 461 -10.84 33.62 19.76
C ALA A 461 -9.50 34.11 20.34
N ALA A 462 -8.81 33.29 21.14
CA ALA A 462 -7.52 33.64 21.72
C ALA A 462 -6.41 33.82 20.65
N VAL A 463 -6.42 32.97 19.61
CA VAL A 463 -5.49 33.11 18.48
C VAL A 463 -5.79 34.37 17.66
N ARG A 464 -7.06 34.72 17.45
CA ARG A 464 -7.48 35.98 16.80
C ARG A 464 -7.01 37.21 17.57
N GLU A 465 -7.13 37.19 18.89
CA GLU A 465 -6.61 38.28 19.75
C GLU A 465 -5.07 38.42 19.60
N ALA A 466 -4.37 37.31 19.56
CA ALA A 466 -2.92 37.30 19.40
C ALA A 466 -2.43 37.78 18.02
N LEU A 467 -3.26 37.83 17.01
CA LEU A 467 -2.93 38.45 15.70
C LEU A 467 -2.72 39.97 15.81
N ALA A 468 -3.21 40.62 16.87
CA ALA A 468 -3.02 42.05 17.13
C ALA A 468 -1.99 42.32 18.25
N ASP A 469 -1.27 41.30 18.71
CA ASP A 469 -0.29 41.44 19.79
C ASP A 469 0.86 42.38 19.35
N PRO A 470 1.39 43.25 20.27
CA PRO A 470 2.49 44.14 19.96
C PRO A 470 3.78 43.40 19.56
N ASP A 471 3.98 42.17 20.04
CA ASP A 471 5.15 41.36 19.76
C ASP A 471 5.02 40.63 18.41
N GLU A 472 5.93 40.94 17.47
CA GLU A 472 5.92 40.32 16.12
C GLU A 472 6.01 38.79 16.11
N PRO A 473 6.91 38.13 16.87
CA PRO A 473 6.90 36.67 17.02
C PRO A 473 5.56 36.09 17.45
N VAL A 474 4.82 36.77 18.33
CA VAL A 474 3.50 36.35 18.79
C VAL A 474 2.49 36.42 17.64
N ARG A 475 2.44 37.56 16.91
CA ARG A 475 1.58 37.70 15.72
C ARG A 475 1.85 36.65 14.68
N GLN A 476 3.12 36.41 14.36
CA GLN A 476 3.51 35.41 13.36
C GLN A 476 3.14 33.97 13.79
N THR A 477 3.31 33.66 15.07
CA THR A 477 2.93 32.35 15.61
C THR A 477 1.41 32.18 15.58
N ALA A 478 0.65 33.17 15.98
CA ALA A 478 -0.82 33.17 15.90
C ALA A 478 -1.31 33.00 14.45
N PHE A 479 -0.69 33.71 13.50
CA PHE A 479 -1.01 33.60 12.08
C PHE A 479 -0.72 32.21 11.55
N ARG A 480 0.44 31.61 11.87
CA ARG A 480 0.74 30.22 11.46
C ARG A 480 -0.23 29.21 12.06
N ALA A 481 -0.55 29.36 13.37
CA ALA A 481 -1.55 28.51 14.01
C ALA A 481 -2.91 28.60 13.32
N LEU A 482 -3.30 29.80 12.86
CA LEU A 482 -4.52 30.01 12.08
C LEU A 482 -4.44 29.33 10.70
N CYS A 483 -3.31 29.46 9.97
CA CYS A 483 -3.11 28.81 8.67
C CYS A 483 -3.14 27.29 8.77
N GLU A 484 -2.73 26.71 9.88
CA GLU A 484 -2.72 25.29 10.17
C GLU A 484 -3.97 24.79 10.91
N TRP A 485 -4.95 25.67 11.12
CA TRP A 485 -6.16 25.37 11.90
C TRP A 485 -6.85 24.11 11.41
N PRO A 486 -7.20 23.14 12.27
CA PRO A 486 -7.67 21.84 11.85
C PRO A 486 -9.15 21.77 11.45
N THR A 487 -9.92 22.83 11.70
CA THR A 487 -11.38 22.87 11.44
C THR A 487 -11.78 24.05 10.56
N PRO A 488 -12.93 24.01 9.87
CA PRO A 488 -13.38 25.09 8.99
C PRO A 488 -13.67 26.43 9.67
N ASP A 489 -13.67 26.49 11.00
CA ASP A 489 -14.02 27.70 11.76
C ASP A 489 -13.08 28.89 11.48
N ALA A 490 -11.83 28.61 11.07
CA ALA A 490 -10.85 29.61 10.68
C ALA A 490 -10.99 30.12 9.23
N LEU A 491 -11.86 29.52 8.44
CA LEU A 491 -12.01 29.84 7.02
C LEU A 491 -12.29 31.32 6.74
N PRO A 492 -13.19 32.00 7.49
CA PRO A 492 -13.46 33.42 7.25
C PRO A 492 -12.23 34.32 7.49
N ASP A 493 -11.39 33.96 8.44
CA ASP A 493 -10.16 34.72 8.74
C ASP A 493 -9.13 34.55 7.66
N LEU A 494 -8.91 33.29 7.20
CA LEU A 494 -7.97 32.97 6.13
C LEU A 494 -8.40 33.59 4.82
N ALA A 495 -9.70 33.53 4.47
CA ALA A 495 -10.27 34.16 3.30
C ALA A 495 -10.04 35.69 3.29
N ARG A 496 -10.25 36.31 4.43
CA ARG A 496 -9.98 37.76 4.61
C ARG A 496 -8.49 38.06 4.43
N ILE A 497 -7.60 37.33 5.10
CA ILE A 497 -6.15 37.56 5.06
C ILE A 497 -5.62 37.29 3.63
N ALA A 498 -6.05 36.25 2.96
CA ALA A 498 -5.65 35.95 1.58
C ALA A 498 -5.94 37.11 0.60
N ARG A 499 -7.02 37.87 0.86
CA ARG A 499 -7.43 39.00 0.03
C ARG A 499 -6.83 40.35 0.46
N THR A 500 -6.49 40.52 1.74
CA THR A 500 -6.16 41.85 2.29
C THR A 500 -4.71 42.01 2.78
N ALA A 501 -3.97 40.90 2.96
CA ALA A 501 -2.58 40.98 3.41
C ALA A 501 -1.69 41.66 2.35
N THR A 502 -0.82 42.54 2.81
CA THR A 502 0.10 43.31 1.94
C THR A 502 1.32 42.48 1.54
N ASP A 503 1.79 41.59 2.38
CA ASP A 503 2.91 40.73 2.07
C ASP A 503 2.50 39.43 1.37
N ALA A 504 3.31 39.04 0.38
CA ALA A 504 3.00 37.87 -0.44
C ALA A 504 3.02 36.54 0.34
N THR A 505 3.86 36.41 1.36
CA THR A 505 3.98 35.20 2.16
C THR A 505 2.70 34.93 2.94
N SER A 506 2.17 35.95 3.61
CA SER A 506 0.91 35.83 4.35
C SER A 506 -0.27 35.56 3.43
N ARG A 507 -0.34 36.19 2.23
CA ARG A 507 -1.38 35.89 1.24
C ARG A 507 -1.34 34.41 0.83
N ILE A 508 -0.15 33.90 0.48
CA ILE A 508 0.03 32.53 0.03
C ILE A 508 -0.32 31.52 1.14
N LEU A 509 0.16 31.71 2.35
CA LEU A 509 -0.12 30.81 3.47
C LEU A 509 -1.62 30.80 3.83
N ALA A 510 -2.26 31.98 3.87
CA ALA A 510 -3.69 32.08 4.12
C ALA A 510 -4.50 31.40 2.99
N LEU A 511 -4.13 31.61 1.72
CA LEU A 511 -4.74 30.97 0.57
C LEU A 511 -4.64 29.43 0.62
N ARG A 512 -3.48 28.90 0.99
CA ARG A 512 -3.28 27.45 1.18
C ARG A 512 -4.14 26.92 2.33
N GLY A 513 -4.20 27.65 3.43
CA GLY A 513 -5.09 27.32 4.53
C GLY A 513 -6.58 27.35 4.13
N GLU A 514 -7.01 28.35 3.37
CA GLU A 514 -8.37 28.48 2.83
C GLU A 514 -8.70 27.26 1.94
N LEU A 515 -7.86 26.95 0.96
CA LEU A 515 -8.05 25.81 0.06
C LEU A 515 -8.08 24.45 0.81
N ARG A 516 -7.31 24.31 1.87
CA ARG A 516 -7.29 23.12 2.71
C ARG A 516 -8.59 22.96 3.51
N LEU A 517 -9.19 24.05 3.99
CA LEU A 517 -10.36 24.01 4.85
C LEU A 517 -11.69 23.95 4.08
N ILE A 518 -11.77 24.45 2.85
CA ILE A 518 -12.99 24.40 2.02
C ILE A 518 -13.58 22.98 1.94
N PRO A 519 -12.81 21.92 1.58
CA PRO A 519 -13.38 20.57 1.49
C PRO A 519 -13.82 19.98 2.83
N MET A 520 -13.28 20.48 3.94
CA MET A 520 -13.58 19.98 5.28
C MET A 520 -14.93 20.49 5.83
N GLN A 521 -15.56 21.46 5.17
CA GLN A 521 -16.85 21.99 5.58
C GLN A 521 -17.98 20.96 5.39
N THR A 522 -18.95 20.99 6.31
CA THR A 522 -20.20 20.21 6.19
C THR A 522 -21.27 21.03 5.43
N VAL A 523 -20.93 21.42 4.20
CA VAL A 523 -21.83 22.15 3.30
C VAL A 523 -21.95 21.40 1.97
N PRO A 524 -23.02 21.62 1.18
CA PRO A 524 -23.17 21.03 -0.14
C PRO A 524 -22.00 21.35 -1.08
N ASP A 525 -21.72 20.47 -2.02
CA ASP A 525 -20.56 20.59 -2.92
C ASP A 525 -20.63 21.82 -3.81
N ASP A 526 -21.81 22.25 -4.23
CA ASP A 526 -22.02 23.49 -5.00
C ASP A 526 -21.54 24.74 -4.24
N ARG A 527 -21.71 24.77 -2.93
CA ARG A 527 -21.17 25.84 -2.07
C ARG A 527 -19.64 25.80 -2.01
N LYS A 528 -19.06 24.61 -1.89
CA LYS A 528 -17.60 24.47 -1.90
C LYS A 528 -17.01 24.89 -3.23
N ILE A 529 -17.66 24.50 -4.34
CA ILE A 529 -17.24 24.87 -5.70
C ILE A 529 -17.32 26.38 -5.88
N ALA A 530 -18.40 27.03 -5.42
CA ALA A 530 -18.52 28.47 -5.47
C ALA A 530 -17.39 29.19 -4.70
N GLN A 531 -17.06 28.72 -3.48
CA GLN A 531 -15.94 29.26 -2.71
C GLN A 531 -14.59 29.07 -3.42
N ILE A 532 -14.37 27.91 -4.06
CA ILE A 532 -13.16 27.70 -4.86
C ILE A 532 -13.13 28.68 -6.03
N GLY A 533 -14.26 28.92 -6.69
CA GLY A 533 -14.36 29.91 -7.76
C GLY A 533 -13.97 31.32 -7.31
N GLU A 534 -14.34 31.73 -6.09
CA GLU A 534 -13.93 33.02 -5.51
C GLU A 534 -12.42 33.10 -5.20
N VAL A 535 -11.78 31.97 -5.00
CA VAL A 535 -10.34 31.86 -4.69
C VAL A 535 -9.48 31.91 -5.95
N LEU A 536 -9.99 31.43 -7.09
CA LEU A 536 -9.21 31.29 -8.34
C LEU A 536 -8.45 32.54 -8.79
N PRO A 537 -8.99 33.78 -8.66
CA PRO A 537 -8.26 34.98 -9.03
C PRO A 537 -6.98 35.24 -8.21
N LEU A 538 -6.84 34.55 -7.06
CA LEU A 538 -5.68 34.66 -6.18
C LEU A 538 -4.62 33.57 -6.45
N VAL A 539 -4.94 32.63 -7.34
CA VAL A 539 -4.10 31.43 -7.61
C VAL A 539 -3.18 31.72 -8.80
N GLU A 540 -1.95 32.12 -8.51
CA GLU A 540 -0.97 32.48 -9.52
C GLU A 540 0.08 31.37 -9.72
N ARG A 541 0.52 30.72 -8.63
CA ARG A 541 1.67 29.83 -8.62
C ARG A 541 1.25 28.38 -8.89
N LYS A 542 2.20 27.62 -9.43
CA LYS A 542 2.01 26.18 -9.75
C LYS A 542 1.52 25.35 -8.54
N GLU A 543 2.08 25.63 -7.35
CA GLU A 543 1.75 24.88 -6.14
C GLU A 543 0.29 25.08 -5.72
N GLU A 544 -0.21 26.32 -5.78
CA GLU A 544 -1.61 26.63 -5.44
C GLU A 544 -2.56 26.11 -6.53
N LYS A 545 -2.19 26.18 -7.82
CA LYS A 545 -2.94 25.54 -8.91
C LYS A 545 -3.13 24.05 -8.65
N ARG A 546 -2.07 23.34 -8.24
CA ARG A 546 -2.14 21.92 -7.87
C ARG A 546 -3.09 21.66 -6.70
N LEU A 547 -3.08 22.52 -5.68
CA LEU A 547 -4.02 22.40 -4.56
C LEU A 547 -5.46 22.56 -5.02
N VAL A 548 -5.75 23.55 -5.86
CA VAL A 548 -7.09 23.75 -6.45
C VAL A 548 -7.52 22.49 -7.20
N LEU A 549 -6.67 21.95 -8.07
CA LEU A 549 -6.96 20.74 -8.85
C LEU A 549 -7.22 19.52 -7.94
N ALA A 550 -6.42 19.37 -6.89
CA ALA A 550 -6.59 18.30 -5.91
C ALA A 550 -7.94 18.42 -5.16
N VAL A 551 -8.35 19.64 -4.78
CA VAL A 551 -9.64 19.87 -4.12
C VAL A 551 -10.80 19.61 -5.08
N LEU A 552 -10.75 20.16 -6.30
CA LEU A 552 -11.79 19.98 -7.32
C LEU A 552 -11.98 18.52 -7.71
N SER A 553 -10.91 17.73 -7.79
CA SER A 553 -10.97 16.29 -8.15
C SER A 553 -11.86 15.45 -7.24
N ASN A 554 -12.07 15.91 -6.00
CA ASN A 554 -12.93 15.26 -5.02
C ASN A 554 -14.40 15.73 -5.05
N LEU A 555 -14.73 16.70 -5.88
CA LEU A 555 -16.07 17.26 -6.03
C LEU A 555 -16.67 16.80 -7.39
N PRO A 556 -17.41 15.69 -7.43
CA PRO A 556 -17.90 15.09 -8.68
C PRO A 556 -19.11 15.83 -9.23
N ARG A 557 -18.90 17.03 -9.73
CA ARG A 557 -19.89 17.94 -10.28
C ARG A 557 -19.41 18.55 -11.62
N ALA A 558 -20.35 18.87 -12.48
CA ALA A 558 -20.08 19.52 -13.76
C ALA A 558 -19.43 20.91 -13.56
N GLU A 559 -19.86 21.65 -12.55
CA GLU A 559 -19.32 22.95 -12.19
C GLU A 559 -17.86 22.89 -11.77
N ALA A 560 -17.46 21.82 -11.04
CA ALA A 560 -16.05 21.59 -10.70
C ALA A 560 -15.21 21.30 -11.94
N LEU A 561 -15.76 20.53 -12.88
CA LEU A 561 -15.09 20.26 -14.17
C LEU A 561 -14.95 21.56 -15.00
N ALA A 562 -15.94 22.43 -14.96
CA ALA A 562 -15.89 23.72 -15.63
C ALA A 562 -14.80 24.65 -15.05
N LEU A 563 -14.66 24.72 -13.72
CA LEU A 563 -13.60 25.51 -13.06
C LEU A 563 -12.20 24.95 -13.34
N LEU A 564 -12.08 23.64 -13.54
CA LEU A 564 -10.83 22.96 -13.83
C LEU A 564 -10.41 23.13 -15.31
N SER A 565 -11.36 23.27 -16.24
CA SER A 565 -11.10 23.25 -17.68
C SER A 565 -9.98 24.20 -18.16
N PRO A 566 -9.81 25.44 -17.65
CA PRO A 566 -8.71 26.31 -18.04
C PRO A 566 -7.32 25.72 -17.76
N TYR A 567 -7.19 24.86 -16.76
CA TYR A 567 -5.92 24.25 -16.38
C TYR A 567 -5.51 23.07 -17.28
N LEU A 568 -6.45 22.51 -18.06
CA LEU A 568 -6.14 21.45 -19.03
C LEU A 568 -5.17 21.87 -20.13
N THR A 569 -5.09 23.19 -20.39
CA THR A 569 -4.18 23.78 -21.37
C THR A 569 -3.04 24.60 -20.74
N ASP A 570 -3.00 24.68 -19.40
CA ASP A 570 -1.92 25.35 -18.67
C ASP A 570 -0.69 24.44 -18.62
N GLY A 571 0.37 24.81 -19.36
CA GLY A 571 1.61 24.01 -19.45
C GLY A 571 2.31 23.72 -18.11
N GLN A 572 1.94 24.42 -17.03
CA GLN A 572 2.51 24.16 -15.69
C GLN A 572 1.83 22.99 -14.98
N VAL A 573 0.54 22.75 -15.24
CA VAL A 573 -0.32 21.82 -14.46
C VAL A 573 -1.28 21.00 -15.33
N ALA A 574 -1.09 20.98 -16.66
CA ALA A 574 -2.00 20.30 -17.60
C ALA A 574 -2.16 18.80 -17.27
N GLU A 575 -1.12 18.13 -16.84
CA GLU A 575 -1.15 16.70 -16.52
C GLU A 575 -1.93 16.42 -15.24
N GLU A 576 -1.71 17.23 -14.19
CA GLU A 576 -2.48 17.17 -12.96
C GLU A 576 -3.95 17.55 -13.20
N ALA A 577 -4.20 18.50 -14.09
CA ALA A 577 -5.56 18.89 -14.50
C ALA A 577 -6.26 17.76 -15.25
N ALA A 578 -5.57 17.07 -16.16
CA ALA A 578 -6.10 15.91 -16.87
C ALA A 578 -6.46 14.77 -15.90
N LEU A 579 -5.60 14.51 -14.92
CA LEU A 579 -5.87 13.51 -13.89
C LEU A 579 -7.13 13.87 -13.06
N ALA A 580 -7.25 15.13 -12.64
CA ALA A 580 -8.39 15.62 -11.89
C ALA A 580 -9.68 15.57 -12.73
N ALA A 581 -9.60 15.97 -14.02
CA ALA A 581 -10.74 15.91 -14.94
C ALA A 581 -11.25 14.48 -15.15
N VAL A 582 -10.34 13.51 -15.31
CA VAL A 582 -10.70 12.10 -15.40
C VAL A 582 -11.38 11.61 -14.12
N ALA A 583 -10.85 11.96 -12.95
CA ALA A 583 -11.41 11.55 -11.66
C ALA A 583 -12.85 12.08 -11.43
N ILE A 584 -13.13 13.30 -11.88
CA ILE A 584 -14.48 13.86 -11.88
C ILE A 584 -15.34 13.17 -12.94
N GLY A 585 -14.84 13.12 -14.18
CA GLY A 585 -15.57 12.61 -15.35
C GLY A 585 -16.04 11.18 -15.18
N GLU A 586 -15.21 10.29 -14.61
CA GLU A 586 -15.57 8.90 -14.34
C GLU A 586 -16.82 8.77 -13.44
N LYS A 587 -17.04 9.75 -12.55
CA LYS A 587 -18.17 9.78 -11.62
C LYS A 587 -19.43 10.43 -12.21
N ILE A 588 -19.27 11.43 -13.10
CA ILE A 588 -20.39 12.24 -13.59
C ILE A 588 -20.81 11.93 -15.04
N VAL A 589 -20.07 11.13 -15.79
CA VAL A 589 -20.33 10.87 -17.22
C VAL A 589 -21.74 10.37 -17.52
N GLY A 590 -22.39 9.68 -16.59
CA GLY A 590 -23.77 9.20 -16.75
C GLY A 590 -24.82 10.32 -16.78
N GLY A 591 -24.58 11.41 -16.04
CA GLY A 591 -25.49 12.56 -15.98
C GLY A 591 -25.04 13.78 -16.79
N HIS A 592 -23.72 13.88 -17.04
CA HIS A 592 -23.06 15.02 -17.67
C HIS A 592 -22.11 14.61 -18.78
N PRO A 593 -22.56 13.81 -19.76
CA PRO A 593 -21.67 13.25 -20.78
C PRO A 593 -21.07 14.33 -21.71
N ALA A 594 -21.76 15.45 -21.95
CA ALA A 594 -21.28 16.52 -22.82
C ALA A 594 -20.09 17.28 -22.20
N GLU A 595 -20.22 17.66 -20.95
CA GLU A 595 -19.18 18.35 -20.20
C GLU A 595 -17.93 17.48 -20.04
N VAL A 596 -18.14 16.19 -19.80
CA VAL A 596 -17.04 15.20 -19.72
C VAL A 596 -16.36 15.06 -21.09
N ALA A 597 -17.12 14.95 -22.17
CA ALA A 597 -16.55 14.87 -23.52
C ALA A 597 -15.66 16.09 -23.83
N GLU A 598 -16.13 17.29 -23.52
CA GLU A 598 -15.39 18.54 -23.73
C GLU A 598 -14.08 18.55 -22.95
N ALA A 599 -14.12 18.20 -21.66
CA ALA A 599 -12.93 18.14 -20.84
C ALA A 599 -11.93 17.09 -21.34
N MET A 600 -12.41 15.92 -21.77
CA MET A 600 -11.56 14.84 -22.31
C MET A 600 -10.95 15.17 -23.67
N LEU A 601 -11.52 16.08 -24.44
CA LEU A 601 -10.91 16.60 -25.68
C LEU A 601 -9.72 17.53 -25.38
N LEU A 602 -9.78 18.27 -24.28
CA LEU A 602 -8.72 19.20 -23.87
C LEU A 602 -7.62 18.50 -23.07
N ALA A 603 -7.94 17.40 -22.40
CA ALA A 603 -7.00 16.70 -21.55
C ALA A 603 -5.79 16.15 -22.34
N ARG A 604 -4.59 16.48 -21.89
CA ARG A 604 -3.31 16.04 -22.44
C ARG A 604 -2.50 15.34 -21.34
N THR A 605 -1.86 14.24 -21.69
CA THR A 605 -0.97 13.52 -20.75
C THR A 605 0.08 12.74 -21.51
N SER A 606 1.27 12.66 -20.93
CA SER A 606 2.34 11.75 -21.34
C SER A 606 2.24 10.38 -20.65
N ASP A 607 1.43 10.26 -19.61
CA ASP A 607 1.18 8.99 -18.89
C ASP A 607 0.26 8.07 -19.69
N GLY A 608 0.78 6.90 -20.08
CA GLY A 608 0.05 5.91 -20.88
C GLY A 608 -1.20 5.35 -20.17
N GLN A 609 -1.17 5.23 -18.84
CA GLN A 609 -2.32 4.74 -18.06
C GLN A 609 -3.44 5.80 -18.02
N LEU A 610 -3.06 7.05 -17.80
CA LEU A 610 -4.01 8.15 -17.81
C LEU A 610 -4.60 8.37 -19.22
N ALA A 611 -3.79 8.27 -20.27
CA ALA A 611 -4.25 8.32 -21.64
C ALA A 611 -5.27 7.23 -21.97
N GLU A 612 -5.08 6.01 -21.44
CA GLU A 612 -6.04 4.93 -21.59
C GLU A 612 -7.35 5.21 -20.83
N ARG A 613 -7.28 5.77 -19.62
CA ARG A 613 -8.48 6.19 -18.86
C ARG A 613 -9.26 7.28 -19.61
N ILE A 614 -8.58 8.24 -20.21
CA ILE A 614 -9.21 9.26 -21.05
C ILE A 614 -9.96 8.60 -22.22
N ARG A 615 -9.32 7.67 -22.96
CA ARG A 615 -9.96 6.96 -24.08
C ARG A 615 -11.19 6.16 -23.64
N ARG A 616 -11.10 5.43 -22.52
CA ARG A 616 -12.24 4.69 -21.96
C ARG A 616 -13.38 5.59 -21.56
N LEU A 617 -13.07 6.76 -21.00
CA LEU A 617 -14.07 7.72 -20.60
C LEU A 617 -14.74 8.36 -21.83
N GLN A 618 -13.98 8.69 -22.88
CA GLN A 618 -14.51 9.14 -24.16
C GLN A 618 -15.43 8.10 -24.80
N ALA A 619 -15.08 6.82 -24.73
CA ALA A 619 -15.92 5.72 -25.25
C ALA A 619 -17.23 5.52 -24.45
N ARG A 620 -17.31 5.97 -23.21
CA ARG A 620 -18.53 5.96 -22.39
C ARG A 620 -19.48 7.10 -22.68
N VAL A 621 -19.03 8.14 -23.37
CA VAL A 621 -19.89 9.23 -23.83
C VAL A 621 -20.80 8.69 -24.93
N PRO A 622 -22.15 8.75 -24.80
CA PRO A 622 -23.05 8.26 -25.84
C PRO A 622 -22.84 8.98 -27.15
N THR A 623 -22.76 8.25 -28.26
CA THR A 623 -22.79 8.81 -29.61
C THR A 623 -24.15 9.49 -29.82
N GLY A 624 -24.21 10.83 -29.73
CA GLY A 624 -25.45 11.61 -29.84
C GLY A 624 -25.89 12.27 -28.53
N ALA A 625 -25.06 12.27 -27.48
CA ALA A 625 -25.31 13.09 -26.31
C ALA A 625 -25.48 14.55 -26.74
N VAL A 626 -26.69 15.08 -26.57
CA VAL A 626 -27.01 16.49 -26.85
C VAL A 626 -26.09 17.32 -25.95
N GLU A 627 -25.12 17.99 -26.55
CA GLU A 627 -24.28 18.98 -25.84
C GLU A 627 -25.21 20.06 -25.30
N ASN A 628 -25.14 20.30 -24.02
CA ASN A 628 -26.05 21.18 -23.29
C ASN A 628 -26.09 22.56 -23.97
N GLY A 629 -27.21 22.88 -24.61
CA GLY A 629 -27.48 24.14 -25.30
C GLY A 629 -27.09 24.19 -26.77
N PHE A 630 -26.56 23.13 -27.40
CA PHE A 630 -26.35 23.08 -28.86
C PHE A 630 -27.57 22.53 -29.57
N THR A 631 -27.99 23.23 -30.60
CA THR A 631 -29.05 22.82 -31.54
C THR A 631 -28.39 22.33 -32.82
N PRO A 632 -28.63 21.09 -33.30
CA PRO A 632 -28.23 20.67 -34.62
C PRO A 632 -28.89 21.55 -35.68
N ILE A 633 -28.12 22.10 -36.62
CA ILE A 633 -28.60 22.89 -37.74
C ILE A 633 -28.46 22.17 -39.09
N PHE A 634 -27.99 20.91 -39.02
CA PHE A 634 -28.01 19.96 -40.11
C PHE A 634 -28.49 18.60 -39.61
N ASN A 635 -29.46 18.01 -40.35
CA ASN A 635 -30.14 16.79 -39.91
C ASN A 635 -29.44 15.50 -40.36
N GLY A 636 -28.35 15.57 -41.09
CA GLY A 636 -27.58 14.44 -41.64
C GLY A 636 -28.27 13.69 -42.79
N LYS A 637 -29.43 14.11 -43.27
CA LYS A 637 -30.24 13.39 -44.27
C LYS A 637 -30.45 14.17 -45.55
N ASP A 638 -30.80 15.44 -45.43
CA ASP A 638 -31.11 16.33 -46.53
C ASP A 638 -30.74 17.79 -46.22
N LEU A 639 -30.91 18.67 -47.19
CA LEU A 639 -30.60 20.10 -47.06
C LEU A 639 -31.74 20.91 -46.42
N SER A 640 -32.68 20.32 -45.75
CA SER A 640 -33.75 21.03 -45.04
C SER A 640 -33.15 22.07 -44.10
N GLY A 641 -33.59 23.32 -44.20
CA GLY A 641 -33.07 24.46 -43.42
C GLY A 641 -31.80 25.11 -44.04
N TRP A 642 -31.33 24.61 -45.17
CA TRP A 642 -30.23 25.18 -45.91
C TRP A 642 -30.64 25.51 -47.34
N ASP A 643 -30.13 26.61 -47.91
CA ASP A 643 -30.47 27.10 -49.25
C ASP A 643 -29.23 27.54 -49.97
N GLY A 644 -29.04 27.08 -51.17
CA GLY A 644 -27.88 27.37 -52.01
C GLY A 644 -28.15 27.19 -53.49
N LYS A 645 -27.22 27.57 -54.32
CA LYS A 645 -27.36 27.54 -55.79
C LYS A 645 -27.72 26.12 -56.26
N PRO A 646 -28.83 25.95 -57.03
CA PRO A 646 -29.28 24.63 -57.45
C PRO A 646 -28.20 23.83 -58.17
N GLY A 647 -28.15 22.52 -57.83
CA GLY A 647 -27.25 21.56 -58.48
C GLY A 647 -25.79 21.56 -57.99
N TRP A 648 -25.42 22.36 -56.99
CA TRP A 648 -24.07 22.36 -56.41
C TRP A 648 -23.94 21.59 -55.10
N TRP A 649 -24.94 21.62 -54.24
CA TRP A 649 -24.91 21.05 -52.94
C TRP A 649 -25.81 19.80 -52.82
N THR A 650 -25.28 18.75 -52.24
CA THR A 650 -25.98 17.48 -52.03
C THR A 650 -25.71 16.96 -50.61
N VAL A 651 -26.34 15.89 -50.19
CA VAL A 651 -25.98 15.13 -49.00
C VAL A 651 -25.48 13.77 -49.42
N GLU A 652 -24.24 13.45 -49.05
CA GLU A 652 -23.63 12.14 -49.29
C GLU A 652 -23.07 11.60 -47.98
N ASP A 653 -23.37 10.33 -47.64
CA ASP A 653 -22.91 9.64 -46.40
C ASP A 653 -23.10 10.45 -45.12
N GLY A 654 -24.24 11.15 -45.01
CA GLY A 654 -24.58 11.96 -43.83
C GLY A 654 -23.84 13.30 -43.76
N ALA A 655 -23.18 13.74 -44.82
CA ALA A 655 -22.47 15.02 -44.92
C ALA A 655 -22.99 15.90 -46.07
N ILE A 656 -23.17 17.19 -45.79
CA ILE A 656 -23.36 18.20 -46.83
C ILE A 656 -22.09 18.18 -47.70
N THR A 657 -22.27 17.99 -48.99
CA THR A 657 -21.20 17.81 -49.97
C THR A 657 -21.37 18.76 -51.15
N ALA A 658 -20.30 19.46 -51.55
CA ALA A 658 -20.18 20.09 -52.82
C ALA A 658 -18.94 19.58 -53.57
N GLN A 659 -19.08 19.38 -54.89
CA GLN A 659 -18.02 18.88 -55.71
C GLN A 659 -17.98 19.56 -57.05
N SER A 660 -16.78 20.01 -57.48
CA SER A 660 -16.50 20.40 -58.84
C SER A 660 -15.68 19.30 -59.54
N THR A 661 -15.80 19.23 -60.85
CA THR A 661 -15.08 18.31 -61.73
C THR A 661 -14.57 19.05 -62.96
N PRO A 662 -13.65 18.47 -63.75
CA PRO A 662 -13.27 19.08 -65.03
C PRO A 662 -14.45 19.35 -65.96
N GLN A 663 -15.54 18.55 -65.88
CA GLN A 663 -16.74 18.70 -66.71
C GLN A 663 -17.75 19.69 -66.11
N LYS A 664 -17.65 19.95 -64.80
CA LYS A 664 -18.45 20.91 -64.03
C LYS A 664 -17.53 21.80 -63.19
N PRO A 665 -16.78 22.72 -63.79
CA PRO A 665 -15.90 23.61 -63.04
C PRO A 665 -16.71 24.60 -62.21
N CYS A 666 -16.16 25.04 -61.07
CA CYS A 666 -16.70 26.10 -60.25
C CYS A 666 -16.08 27.45 -60.63
N PRO A 667 -16.71 28.30 -61.43
CA PRO A 667 -16.11 29.54 -61.92
C PRO A 667 -16.25 30.70 -60.95
N GLN A 668 -17.14 30.61 -59.96
CA GLN A 668 -17.41 31.63 -58.93
C GLN A 668 -17.67 30.97 -57.58
N PRO A 669 -17.50 31.69 -56.48
CA PRO A 669 -17.82 31.15 -55.17
C PRO A 669 -19.27 30.69 -55.10
N ASN A 670 -19.51 29.50 -54.55
CA ASN A 670 -20.84 28.96 -54.24
C ASN A 670 -21.01 28.84 -52.75
N TYR A 671 -22.13 29.36 -52.27
CA TYR A 671 -22.45 29.27 -50.86
C TYR A 671 -23.73 28.46 -50.63
N LEU A 672 -23.77 27.73 -49.48
CA LEU A 672 -24.95 27.13 -48.94
C LEU A 672 -25.29 27.83 -47.64
N ILE A 673 -26.42 28.53 -47.61
CA ILE A 673 -26.80 29.47 -46.54
C ILE A 673 -27.75 28.75 -45.57
N TRP A 674 -27.46 28.77 -44.26
CA TRP A 674 -28.39 28.33 -43.25
C TRP A 674 -29.53 29.32 -43.06
N ARG A 675 -30.79 28.84 -43.19
CA ARG A 675 -32.02 29.65 -43.11
C ARG A 675 -32.61 29.72 -41.71
N GLY A 676 -31.99 29.08 -40.69
CA GLY A 676 -32.57 29.02 -39.35
C GLY A 676 -32.38 30.25 -38.46
N GLY A 677 -31.64 31.28 -38.94
CA GLY A 677 -31.50 32.52 -38.17
C GLY A 677 -30.30 33.37 -38.58
N ARG A 678 -30.12 34.48 -37.86
CA ARG A 678 -28.98 35.40 -38.00
C ARG A 678 -28.32 35.58 -36.62
N PRO A 679 -27.55 34.59 -36.12
CA PRO A 679 -27.02 34.65 -34.78
C PRO A 679 -26.00 35.75 -34.58
N GLY A 680 -26.00 36.37 -33.39
CA GLY A 680 -25.02 37.39 -33.00
C GLY A 680 -23.89 36.77 -32.19
N ASP A 681 -24.13 36.48 -30.90
CA ASP A 681 -23.21 35.81 -30.04
C ASP A 681 -23.53 34.30 -30.02
N PHE A 682 -22.59 33.50 -30.50
CA PHE A 682 -22.80 32.06 -30.66
C PHE A 682 -21.51 31.28 -30.63
N GLU A 683 -21.65 29.99 -30.39
CA GLU A 683 -20.63 28.97 -30.66
C GLU A 683 -21.16 28.04 -31.76
N LEU A 684 -20.42 27.91 -32.85
CA LEU A 684 -20.65 26.97 -33.93
C LEU A 684 -19.65 25.85 -33.89
N ARG A 685 -20.11 24.64 -34.05
CA ARG A 685 -19.27 23.45 -34.24
C ARG A 685 -19.66 22.75 -35.52
N ALA A 686 -18.65 22.36 -36.30
CA ALA A 686 -18.85 21.61 -37.54
C ALA A 686 -17.67 20.64 -37.74
N GLU A 687 -17.94 19.49 -38.32
CA GLU A 687 -16.88 18.65 -38.85
C GLU A 687 -16.76 18.90 -40.34
N PHE A 688 -15.51 19.04 -40.85
CA PHE A 688 -15.24 19.24 -42.23
C PHE A 688 -14.17 18.28 -42.77
N LYS A 689 -14.26 17.95 -44.05
CA LYS A 689 -13.29 17.16 -44.78
C LYS A 689 -13.13 17.76 -46.18
N LEU A 690 -11.88 17.94 -46.59
CA LEU A 690 -11.51 18.60 -47.82
C LEU A 690 -10.62 17.68 -48.67
N SER A 691 -10.84 17.65 -50.00
CA SER A 691 -9.82 17.10 -50.90
C SER A 691 -8.55 17.96 -50.87
N PRO A 692 -7.38 17.43 -51.24
CA PRO A 692 -6.11 18.17 -51.17
C PRO A 692 -6.12 19.54 -51.84
N GLU A 693 -6.80 19.65 -52.97
CA GLU A 693 -6.86 20.89 -53.78
C GLU A 693 -8.02 21.81 -53.34
N ALA A 694 -8.78 21.46 -52.35
CA ALA A 694 -9.97 22.21 -51.99
C ALA A 694 -9.64 23.50 -51.23
N ASN A 695 -10.41 24.52 -51.55
CA ASN A 695 -10.50 25.78 -50.79
C ASN A 695 -11.96 25.98 -50.40
N SER A 696 -12.17 26.25 -49.09
CA SER A 696 -13.50 26.39 -48.49
C SER A 696 -13.46 27.31 -47.28
N GLY A 697 -14.63 27.54 -46.66
CA GLY A 697 -14.73 28.30 -45.42
C GLY A 697 -16.16 28.25 -44.85
N ILE A 698 -16.26 28.66 -43.63
CA ILE A 698 -17.55 28.90 -42.95
C ILE A 698 -17.74 30.39 -42.80
N GLN A 699 -18.72 30.91 -43.49
CA GLN A 699 -19.16 32.30 -43.35
C GLN A 699 -19.87 32.45 -41.99
N ILE A 700 -19.53 33.50 -41.28
CA ILE A 700 -20.06 33.80 -39.95
C ILE A 700 -20.38 35.30 -39.86
N ARG A 701 -21.49 35.63 -39.20
CA ARG A 701 -21.93 37.04 -39.09
C ARG A 701 -21.85 37.78 -40.41
N SER A 702 -22.21 37.11 -41.51
CA SER A 702 -22.09 37.66 -42.88
C SER A 702 -23.45 38.17 -43.37
N GLU A 703 -23.40 39.04 -44.38
CA GLU A 703 -24.59 39.48 -45.12
C GLU A 703 -24.80 38.56 -46.34
N GLU A 704 -26.06 38.33 -46.68
CA GLU A 704 -26.44 37.67 -47.90
C GLU A 704 -26.52 38.70 -49.04
N ARG A 705 -26.02 38.33 -50.20
CA ARG A 705 -26.11 39.09 -51.42
C ARG A 705 -26.90 38.32 -52.50
N PRO A 706 -27.34 38.98 -53.60
CA PRO A 706 -28.06 38.28 -54.67
C PRO A 706 -27.26 37.07 -55.20
N ASP A 707 -28.00 36.06 -55.74
CA ASP A 707 -27.44 34.81 -56.29
C ASP A 707 -26.65 33.96 -55.30
N TRP A 708 -27.17 33.89 -54.03
CA TRP A 708 -26.52 33.17 -52.90
C TRP A 708 -25.10 33.62 -52.57
N ASP A 709 -24.67 34.81 -52.97
CA ASP A 709 -23.38 35.36 -52.61
C ASP A 709 -23.41 35.87 -51.14
N THR A 710 -22.25 35.99 -50.52
CA THR A 710 -22.09 36.41 -49.13
C THR A 710 -20.99 37.43 -48.94
N PHE A 711 -21.13 38.28 -47.92
CA PHE A 711 -20.15 39.28 -47.57
C PHE A 711 -19.98 39.44 -46.09
N GLY A 712 -18.77 39.24 -45.56
CA GLY A 712 -18.50 39.31 -44.11
C GLY A 712 -17.28 38.52 -43.72
N TYR A 713 -17.28 37.99 -42.47
CA TYR A 713 -16.20 37.19 -41.93
C TYR A 713 -16.29 35.73 -42.37
N GLN A 714 -15.13 35.15 -42.62
CA GLN A 714 -14.98 33.73 -42.95
C GLN A 714 -13.96 33.07 -42.05
N ALA A 715 -14.31 31.93 -41.49
CA ALA A 715 -13.38 30.96 -40.89
C ALA A 715 -12.83 30.10 -42.03
N ASP A 716 -11.60 30.37 -42.44
CA ASP A 716 -11.01 29.85 -43.65
C ASP A 716 -10.43 28.45 -43.47
N MET A 717 -10.38 27.69 -44.60
CA MET A 717 -9.79 26.34 -44.60
C MET A 717 -9.41 25.92 -46.04
N THR A 718 -8.23 25.29 -46.17
CA THR A 718 -7.78 24.65 -47.41
C THR A 718 -7.38 23.20 -47.17
N GLY A 719 -7.46 22.37 -48.23
CA GLY A 719 -7.11 20.97 -48.17
C GLY A 719 -5.63 20.69 -47.91
N ASP A 720 -4.76 21.59 -48.30
CA ASP A 720 -3.31 21.59 -48.02
C ASP A 720 -2.98 22.17 -46.63
N GLY A 721 -3.97 22.71 -45.91
CA GLY A 721 -3.79 23.29 -44.59
C GLY A 721 -3.28 24.74 -44.57
N ALA A 722 -2.96 25.34 -45.71
CA ALA A 722 -2.35 26.69 -45.81
C ALA A 722 -3.19 27.76 -45.08
N LEU A 723 -4.53 27.76 -45.27
CA LEU A 723 -5.44 28.74 -44.67
C LEU A 723 -6.29 28.17 -43.53
N VAL A 724 -6.02 26.97 -43.04
CA VAL A 724 -6.76 26.41 -41.92
C VAL A 724 -6.58 27.27 -40.68
N GLY A 725 -7.70 27.72 -40.08
CA GLY A 725 -7.75 28.53 -38.88
C GLY A 725 -7.47 30.02 -39.07
N PHE A 726 -7.50 30.52 -40.30
CA PHE A 726 -7.39 31.93 -40.62
C PHE A 726 -8.74 32.62 -40.53
N VAL A 727 -8.74 33.90 -40.18
CA VAL A 727 -9.92 34.78 -40.27
C VAL A 727 -9.77 35.68 -41.46
N TYR A 728 -10.69 35.57 -42.37
CA TYR A 728 -10.75 36.40 -43.58
C TYR A 728 -12.00 37.31 -43.55
N HIS A 729 -11.95 38.46 -44.21
CA HIS A 729 -13.10 39.31 -44.43
C HIS A 729 -13.11 39.86 -45.86
N HIS A 730 -14.27 39.83 -46.49
CA HIS A 730 -14.39 40.14 -47.92
C HIS A 730 -13.87 41.53 -48.35
N SER A 731 -13.98 42.55 -47.48
CA SER A 731 -13.46 43.89 -47.81
C SER A 731 -12.02 44.13 -47.31
N ARG A 732 -11.53 43.36 -46.36
CA ARG A 732 -10.26 43.63 -45.69
C ARG A 732 -9.20 42.52 -45.90
N GLY A 733 -9.60 41.48 -46.62
CA GLY A 733 -8.72 40.35 -46.88
C GLY A 733 -8.42 39.53 -45.62
N LEU A 734 -7.21 39.01 -45.50
CA LEU A 734 -6.77 38.24 -44.34
C LEU A 734 -6.62 39.14 -43.10
N ILE A 735 -7.41 38.87 -42.07
CA ILE A 735 -7.41 39.62 -40.81
C ILE A 735 -6.41 39.02 -39.84
N ALA A 736 -6.50 37.72 -39.57
CA ALA A 736 -5.60 37.01 -38.65
C ALA A 736 -5.17 35.68 -39.24
N GLY A 737 -3.88 35.41 -39.14
CA GLY A 737 -3.30 34.13 -39.48
C GLY A 737 -3.37 33.14 -38.33
N ARG A 738 -3.01 31.88 -38.64
CA ARG A 738 -2.84 30.83 -37.59
C ARG A 738 -1.69 31.22 -36.64
N GLY A 739 -1.95 31.12 -35.33
CA GLY A 739 -1.02 31.51 -34.30
C GLY A 739 -1.07 33.00 -33.93
N GLU A 740 -2.06 33.76 -34.42
CA GLU A 740 -2.18 35.18 -34.15
C GLU A 740 -3.41 35.53 -33.34
N ARG A 741 -3.23 36.49 -32.42
CA ARG A 741 -4.30 37.30 -31.84
C ARG A 741 -4.23 38.70 -32.40
N VAL A 742 -5.32 39.15 -33.00
CA VAL A 742 -5.39 40.46 -33.65
C VAL A 742 -6.41 41.31 -32.95
N VAL A 743 -6.03 42.53 -32.61
CA VAL A 743 -6.95 43.58 -32.15
C VAL A 743 -7.01 44.70 -33.19
N ILE A 744 -8.20 45.00 -33.65
CA ILE A 744 -8.48 46.14 -34.54
C ILE A 744 -9.18 47.20 -33.71
N ALA A 745 -8.53 48.29 -33.48
CA ALA A 745 -9.08 49.45 -32.75
C ALA A 745 -10.18 50.17 -33.56
N ALA A 746 -10.94 51.04 -32.91
CA ALA A 746 -12.05 51.78 -33.55
C ALA A 746 -11.61 52.67 -34.69
N ASP A 747 -10.36 53.12 -34.67
CA ASP A 747 -9.73 53.89 -35.74
C ASP A 747 -9.16 53.04 -36.87
N GLY A 748 -9.28 51.72 -36.80
CA GLY A 748 -8.75 50.74 -37.76
C GLY A 748 -7.31 50.33 -37.53
N ALA A 749 -6.64 50.82 -36.48
CA ALA A 749 -5.27 50.41 -36.15
C ALA A 749 -5.26 48.92 -35.75
N LYS A 750 -4.33 48.16 -36.36
CA LYS A 750 -4.20 46.71 -36.17
C LYS A 750 -2.99 46.40 -35.31
N THR A 751 -3.22 45.67 -34.20
CA THR A 751 -2.17 45.09 -33.35
C THR A 751 -2.20 43.58 -33.48
N VAL A 752 -1.04 42.96 -33.68
CA VAL A 752 -0.89 41.50 -33.81
C VAL A 752 0.02 40.98 -32.72
N GLU A 753 -0.46 39.96 -32.01
CA GLU A 753 0.24 39.23 -30.95
C GLU A 753 0.35 37.76 -31.38
N ALA A 754 1.53 37.14 -31.22
CA ALA A 754 1.71 35.71 -31.44
C ALA A 754 1.13 34.93 -30.25
N ILE A 755 0.20 33.98 -30.51
CA ILE A 755 -0.41 33.11 -29.49
C ILE A 755 -0.02 31.65 -29.66
N GLY A 756 0.81 31.34 -30.67
CA GLY A 756 1.31 29.99 -30.93
C GLY A 756 2.22 29.95 -32.16
N ASP A 757 2.99 28.88 -32.28
CA ASP A 757 3.79 28.62 -33.50
C ASP A 757 2.86 28.10 -34.61
N PRO A 758 2.74 28.80 -35.77
CA PRO A 758 1.86 28.39 -36.84
C PRO A 758 2.14 26.99 -37.41
N ALA A 759 3.41 26.55 -37.42
CA ALA A 759 3.76 25.23 -37.92
C ALA A 759 3.30 24.13 -36.96
N LYS A 760 3.51 24.32 -35.67
CA LYS A 760 3.02 23.37 -34.62
C LYS A 760 1.50 23.33 -34.55
N LEU A 761 0.83 24.46 -34.72
CA LEU A 761 -0.62 24.51 -34.78
C LEU A 761 -1.18 23.76 -35.99
N LEU A 762 -0.45 23.78 -37.13
CA LEU A 762 -0.85 23.03 -38.31
C LEU A 762 -0.81 21.50 -38.09
N GLU A 763 0.01 20.98 -37.21
CA GLU A 763 0.07 19.54 -36.88
C GLU A 763 -1.26 18.99 -36.33
N HIS A 764 -2.13 19.86 -35.82
CA HIS A 764 -3.48 19.47 -35.40
C HIS A 764 -4.44 19.23 -36.57
N PHE A 765 -4.18 19.76 -37.76
CA PHE A 765 -4.99 19.54 -38.96
C PHE A 765 -4.69 18.17 -39.57
N ARG A 766 -5.75 17.46 -40.01
CA ARG A 766 -5.67 16.15 -40.66
C ARG A 766 -6.04 16.26 -42.12
N PRO A 767 -5.05 16.31 -43.04
CA PRO A 767 -5.32 16.41 -44.49
C PRO A 767 -6.17 15.23 -44.97
N ASN A 768 -7.16 15.51 -45.82
CA ASN A 768 -8.09 14.55 -46.44
C ASN A 768 -8.82 13.63 -45.41
N ASP A 769 -8.99 14.10 -44.20
CA ASP A 769 -9.74 13.40 -43.14
C ASP A 769 -10.67 14.38 -42.41
N TRP A 770 -11.54 13.84 -41.53
CA TRP A 770 -12.47 14.66 -40.77
C TRP A 770 -11.74 15.48 -39.68
N ASN A 771 -12.01 16.79 -39.67
CA ASN A 771 -11.52 17.76 -38.71
C ASN A 771 -12.70 18.47 -38.07
N THR A 772 -12.57 18.84 -36.78
CA THR A 772 -13.59 19.63 -36.10
C THR A 772 -13.21 21.10 -36.13
N TYR A 773 -14.10 21.94 -36.61
CA TYR A 773 -14.02 23.40 -36.51
C TYR A 773 -14.93 23.88 -35.39
N ARG A 774 -14.39 24.71 -34.49
CA ARG A 774 -15.14 25.41 -33.46
C ARG A 774 -14.95 26.89 -33.63
N VAL A 775 -16.04 27.62 -33.84
CA VAL A 775 -16.07 29.07 -34.04
C VAL A 775 -16.84 29.69 -32.91
N ILE A 776 -16.24 30.62 -32.15
CA ILE A 776 -16.89 31.33 -31.06
C ILE A 776 -16.94 32.81 -31.40
N CYS A 777 -18.11 33.33 -31.46
CA CYS A 777 -18.39 34.75 -31.66
C CYS A 777 -19.02 35.35 -30.40
N ARG A 778 -18.35 36.30 -29.73
CA ARG A 778 -18.87 36.98 -28.56
C ARG A 778 -18.55 38.50 -28.60
N GLY A 779 -19.56 39.34 -28.65
CA GLY A 779 -19.36 40.78 -28.84
C GLY A 779 -18.45 41.07 -30.04
N PRO A 780 -17.37 41.81 -29.89
CA PRO A 780 -16.42 42.08 -30.94
C PRO A 780 -15.42 40.95 -31.22
N GLU A 781 -15.47 39.87 -30.47
CA GLU A 781 -14.46 38.80 -30.52
C GLU A 781 -14.91 37.63 -31.41
N ILE A 782 -13.98 37.13 -32.23
CA ILE A 782 -14.11 35.87 -32.96
C ILE A 782 -12.90 35.00 -32.63
N THR A 783 -13.14 33.77 -32.17
CA THR A 783 -12.12 32.79 -31.85
C THR A 783 -12.31 31.54 -32.71
N LEU A 784 -11.24 31.10 -33.38
CA LEU A 784 -11.23 29.90 -34.21
C LEU A 784 -10.36 28.81 -33.60
N MET A 785 -10.93 27.59 -33.54
CA MET A 785 -10.21 26.41 -33.06
C MET A 785 -10.40 25.25 -34.05
N VAL A 786 -9.34 24.48 -34.30
CA VAL A 786 -9.41 23.26 -35.11
C VAL A 786 -8.86 22.08 -34.31
N ASN A 787 -9.64 20.99 -34.26
CA ASN A 787 -9.31 19.79 -33.49
C ASN A 787 -8.89 20.09 -32.04
N GLY A 788 -9.53 21.12 -31.42
CA GLY A 788 -9.28 21.55 -30.04
C GLY A 788 -8.10 22.54 -29.89
N ALA A 789 -7.30 22.79 -30.91
CA ALA A 789 -6.22 23.77 -30.86
C ALA A 789 -6.73 25.16 -31.19
N LEU A 790 -6.35 26.18 -30.41
CA LEU A 790 -6.62 27.59 -30.72
C LEU A 790 -5.79 28.04 -31.92
N MET A 791 -6.46 28.32 -33.03
CA MET A 791 -5.81 28.69 -34.28
C MET A 791 -5.60 30.19 -34.38
N SER A 792 -6.64 30.98 -34.17
CA SER A 792 -6.57 32.43 -34.22
C SER A 792 -7.66 33.08 -33.37
N ARG A 793 -7.45 34.34 -33.01
CA ARG A 793 -8.44 35.16 -32.29
C ARG A 793 -8.38 36.60 -32.83
N ILE A 794 -9.53 37.17 -33.04
CA ILE A 794 -9.63 38.59 -33.35
C ILE A 794 -10.55 39.31 -32.34
N THR A 795 -10.24 40.58 -32.06
CA THR A 795 -11.13 41.53 -31.40
C THR A 795 -11.27 42.73 -32.32
N ASP A 796 -12.45 42.88 -32.95
CA ASP A 796 -12.71 43.93 -33.89
C ASP A 796 -13.61 45.02 -33.28
N LEU A 797 -13.02 46.17 -33.02
CA LEU A 797 -13.69 47.33 -32.43
C LEU A 797 -14.08 48.37 -33.49
N GLN A 798 -13.73 48.17 -34.75
CA GLN A 798 -14.05 49.12 -35.85
C GLN A 798 -15.55 49.13 -36.13
N ALA A 799 -16.19 50.27 -35.98
CA ALA A 799 -17.65 50.39 -35.99
C ALA A 799 -18.31 50.03 -37.33
N ASP A 800 -17.66 50.41 -38.44
CA ASP A 800 -18.28 50.32 -39.78
C ASP A 800 -18.06 49.00 -40.49
N GLU A 801 -17.02 48.25 -40.11
CA GLU A 801 -16.59 47.03 -40.79
C GLU A 801 -16.94 45.75 -40.01
N LYS A 802 -17.43 45.87 -38.76
CA LYS A 802 -17.78 44.74 -37.92
C LYS A 802 -19.23 44.35 -38.10
N ALA A 803 -19.53 43.15 -38.37
CA ALA A 803 -20.85 42.56 -38.22
C ALA A 803 -21.01 41.90 -36.86
N ARG A 804 -22.07 42.21 -36.12
CA ARG A 804 -22.38 41.61 -34.83
C ARG A 804 -23.44 40.53 -34.87
N GLN A 805 -24.11 40.41 -36.00
CA GLN A 805 -25.06 39.34 -36.31
C GLN A 805 -25.15 39.14 -37.81
N GLY A 806 -25.44 37.97 -38.30
CA GLY A 806 -25.57 37.70 -39.70
C GLY A 806 -25.78 36.22 -40.02
N ILE A 807 -25.78 35.89 -41.30
CA ILE A 807 -25.96 34.51 -41.74
C ILE A 807 -24.74 33.65 -41.41
N ILE A 808 -24.99 32.33 -41.41
CA ILE A 808 -23.97 31.28 -41.50
C ILE A 808 -24.09 30.62 -42.86
N ALA A 809 -22.96 30.44 -43.57
CA ALA A 809 -22.95 29.73 -44.83
C ALA A 809 -21.68 28.88 -45.01
N LEU A 810 -21.78 27.82 -45.80
CA LEU A 810 -20.66 26.97 -46.21
C LEU A 810 -20.22 27.37 -47.61
N GLN A 811 -18.91 27.43 -47.85
CA GLN A 811 -18.35 27.87 -49.13
C GLN A 811 -17.82 26.68 -49.91
N MET A 812 -17.98 26.76 -51.25
CA MET A 812 -17.15 26.09 -52.23
C MET A 812 -16.49 27.19 -53.12
N HIS A 813 -15.15 27.29 -53.00
CA HIS A 813 -14.37 28.34 -53.71
C HIS A 813 -14.15 27.98 -55.18
N PRO A 814 -14.01 28.96 -56.09
CA PRO A 814 -13.54 28.72 -57.47
C PRO A 814 -12.13 28.12 -57.41
N GLY A 815 -11.86 27.16 -58.29
CA GLY A 815 -10.52 26.58 -58.38
C GLY A 815 -10.47 25.26 -59.14
N PRO A 816 -9.41 24.50 -58.95
CA PRO A 816 -9.29 23.15 -59.52
C PRO A 816 -10.43 22.23 -59.07
N PRO A 817 -10.64 21.09 -59.73
CA PRO A 817 -11.61 20.09 -59.24
C PRO A 817 -11.38 19.74 -57.78
N MET A 818 -12.44 19.88 -56.97
CA MET A 818 -12.37 19.70 -55.53
C MET A 818 -13.63 19.11 -54.96
N LYS A 819 -13.52 18.52 -53.77
CA LYS A 819 -14.65 18.07 -52.96
C LYS A 819 -14.56 18.65 -51.55
N VAL A 820 -15.64 19.24 -51.08
CA VAL A 820 -15.79 19.78 -49.73
C VAL A 820 -16.97 19.12 -49.04
N GLN A 821 -16.79 18.71 -47.79
CA GLN A 821 -17.81 18.00 -47.01
C GLN A 821 -17.90 18.57 -45.61
N PHE A 822 -19.14 18.68 -45.08
CA PHE A 822 -19.46 19.15 -43.74
C PHE A 822 -20.52 18.26 -43.10
N ARG A 823 -20.35 17.94 -41.84
CA ARG A 823 -21.30 17.18 -41.04
C ARG A 823 -21.32 17.60 -39.57
N ASN A 824 -22.23 17.09 -38.79
CA ASN A 824 -22.33 17.37 -37.35
C ASN A 824 -22.35 18.87 -37.01
N ILE A 825 -23.04 19.65 -37.87
CA ILE A 825 -23.12 21.10 -37.74
C ILE A 825 -24.16 21.46 -36.69
N ARG A 826 -23.75 22.17 -35.66
CA ARG A 826 -24.56 22.56 -34.52
C ARG A 826 -24.19 23.93 -34.00
N ILE A 827 -25.14 24.63 -33.46
CA ILE A 827 -24.99 26.00 -32.96
C ILE A 827 -25.53 26.10 -31.53
N LYS A 828 -24.85 26.91 -30.73
CA LYS A 828 -25.30 27.35 -29.40
C LYS A 828 -25.31 28.85 -29.36
N GLU A 829 -26.47 29.48 -29.15
CA GLU A 829 -26.55 30.91 -28.89
C GLU A 829 -25.99 31.20 -27.49
N LEU A 830 -25.11 32.16 -27.39
CA LEU A 830 -24.49 32.60 -26.16
C LEU A 830 -25.30 33.76 -25.59
N LYS A 831 -25.56 33.75 -24.27
CA LYS A 831 -26.16 34.91 -23.62
C LYS A 831 -25.16 36.06 -23.63
N PRO A 832 -25.64 37.30 -23.87
CA PRO A 832 -24.82 38.51 -23.88
C PRO A 832 -23.99 38.68 -22.59
#